data_6f2efbcfc4deb29f6850a69474080dec
#
_entry.id   6f2efbcfc4deb29f6850a69474080dec
#
_cell.length_a   1.000
_cell.length_b   1.000
_cell.length_c   1.000
_cell.angle_alpha   90.00
_cell.angle_beta   90.00
_cell.angle_gamma   90.00
#
_symmetry.space_group_name_H-M   'P 1'
#
loop_
_entity.id
_entity.type
_entity.pdbx_description
1 polymer ?
#
loop_
_entity_poly.entity_id
_entity_poly.type
_entity_poly.pdbx_seq_one_letter_code
_entity_poly.pdbx_strand_id
1 'polypeptide(L)'
;MSPPSPARRSSVLSLPLLLLTLTAAAASEEEFTEELLLRPLPDRKALSHFHFRSATPPPTAASGLHHHIFPKAISQLVQRFHISELELSFTQGRWNYETWGGSDPLSADNAKPPGVELWAVFDLPFADIDATWKNLTHTLSGLFCASINFLESSTAFSAPRWGFKSNEGNLRYGALPREAVCTENLTPWLKLLPCRDKAGIASLLYRPSIYKGYYHSQKLKLTSTQTGGIILDQSLTVVLQPNTSKSKQLHSTGGKLQPSWSMEHLFNRNLLGKCLVSRSSRIFVEIEKGILLKSGSEVSWRNKFFELSTAPDRVLKELDHLEVQSSSLHEYDLSNYNDDKPLDVGIIWKLPLIWSCSPAPYNARRFLMGSGNERGSIALSFLSTDLNKQLPGSSNDCSIKAVVLQLFPWYVKIFYHSLQIVIDGSSKAASEVLDMIHVTPSEDKLSPGTLEMLLRFPCSMQSATLILDFDKGFLHIDEYPPDANQGFDIPSALVSFPDFNSSRKYPEMDPMFVSPLLENFKEDNVVKSYTEVLLVPLTTPDFSMPYNVITFTCTVLALYFGSLLNALRRRIGEEECRLRKAAVKPALIPLLLARLRGHKVDPSESESSPASPVGLKLLVKVALVAIVAVVFHYLSNS
;
A
#
# COMPACT_ATOMS: atom_id res chain seq x y z
N MET A 1 42.90 -84.70 12.09
CA MET A 1 41.54 -84.46 12.52
C MET A 1 41.37 -82.96 12.67
N SER A 2 40.78 -82.28 11.73
CA SER A 2 40.54 -80.85 11.72
C SER A 2 39.11 -80.56 12.20
N PRO A 3 38.85 -79.50 12.96
CA PRO A 3 37.48 -79.17 13.38
C PRO A 3 36.73 -78.38 12.30
N PRO A 4 35.40 -78.47 12.22
CA PRO A 4 34.60 -77.82 11.21
C PRO A 4 34.38 -76.33 11.48
N SER A 5 34.35 -75.55 10.41
CA SER A 5 34.04 -74.12 10.39
C SER A 5 32.57 -73.80 10.75
N PRO A 6 32.25 -72.66 11.41
CA PRO A 6 30.87 -72.29 11.66
C PRO A 6 30.21 -71.65 10.47
N ALA A 7 28.99 -72.10 10.19
CA ALA A 7 28.14 -71.59 9.13
C ALA A 7 27.71 -70.13 9.35
N ARG A 8 27.87 -69.33 8.30
CA ARG A 8 27.28 -67.96 8.17
C ARG A 8 25.78 -68.01 8.22
N ARG A 9 25.19 -67.51 9.31
CA ARG A 9 23.78 -67.09 9.31
C ARG A 9 23.71 -65.66 8.77
N SER A 10 23.38 -65.53 7.50
CA SER A 10 23.12 -64.25 6.86
C SER A 10 21.75 -63.72 7.22
N SER A 11 21.74 -62.62 7.84
CA SER A 11 20.91 -61.43 7.72
C SER A 11 19.66 -61.50 6.82
N VAL A 12 18.53 -61.95 7.39
CA VAL A 12 17.19 -61.77 6.79
C VAL A 12 16.37 -60.74 7.60
N LEU A 13 16.98 -60.06 8.58
CA LEU A 13 16.30 -59.11 9.46
C LEU A 13 16.36 -57.64 9.01
N SER A 14 17.05 -57.31 7.92
CA SER A 14 17.19 -55.92 7.42
C SER A 14 16.17 -55.47 6.40
N LEU A 15 15.44 -56.40 5.77
CA LEU A 15 14.46 -56.07 4.72
C LEU A 15 13.14 -55.48 5.27
N PRO A 16 12.55 -55.95 6.40
CA PRO A 16 11.33 -55.34 6.91
C PRO A 16 11.57 -53.96 7.57
N LEU A 17 12.80 -53.67 8.03
CA LEU A 17 13.12 -52.34 8.59
C LEU A 17 13.23 -51.28 7.50
N LEU A 18 13.70 -51.63 6.32
CA LEU A 18 13.78 -50.73 5.16
C LEU A 18 12.39 -50.46 4.52
N LEU A 19 11.48 -51.46 4.54
CA LEU A 19 10.09 -51.30 4.12
C LEU A 19 9.26 -50.47 5.12
N LEU A 20 9.55 -50.53 6.42
CA LEU A 20 8.89 -49.68 7.42
C LEU A 20 9.32 -48.22 7.34
N THR A 21 10.52 -47.92 6.87
CA THR A 21 10.95 -46.52 6.64
C THR A 21 10.41 -45.92 5.36
N LEU A 22 9.98 -46.72 4.38
CA LEU A 22 9.36 -46.26 3.14
C LEU A 22 7.85 -45.97 3.26
N THR A 23 7.18 -46.45 4.28
CA THR A 23 5.76 -46.17 4.52
C THR A 23 5.50 -44.99 5.46
N ALA A 24 6.54 -44.38 6.03
CA ALA A 24 6.43 -43.27 6.97
C ALA A 24 6.56 -41.88 6.33
N ALA A 25 6.57 -41.77 5.00
CA ALA A 25 6.81 -40.50 4.32
C ALA A 25 5.69 -40.07 3.37
N ALA A 26 4.44 -40.25 3.80
CA ALA A 26 3.36 -39.42 3.25
C ALA A 26 2.98 -38.35 4.27
N ALA A 27 3.98 -37.68 4.86
CA ALA A 27 3.76 -36.40 5.50
C ALA A 27 3.37 -35.43 4.40
N SER A 28 2.20 -34.80 4.52
CA SER A 28 1.78 -33.73 3.63
C SER A 28 2.91 -32.71 3.54
N GLU A 29 3.46 -32.55 2.35
CA GLU A 29 4.59 -31.66 2.11
C GLU A 29 4.10 -30.22 2.07
N GLU A 30 4.99 -29.29 2.42
CA GLU A 30 4.74 -27.86 2.20
C GLU A 30 4.65 -27.61 0.68
N GLU A 31 3.65 -26.85 0.25
CA GLU A 31 3.42 -26.55 -1.16
C GLU A 31 3.64 -25.06 -1.46
N PHE A 32 4.22 -24.80 -2.62
CA PHE A 32 4.37 -23.45 -3.15
C PHE A 32 3.96 -23.43 -4.63
N THR A 33 3.16 -22.42 -5.02
CA THR A 33 2.75 -22.18 -6.41
C THR A 33 2.90 -20.72 -6.76
N GLU A 34 3.20 -20.44 -8.01
CA GLU A 34 3.31 -19.08 -8.53
C GLU A 34 2.55 -18.91 -9.84
N GLU A 35 1.77 -17.84 -9.93
CA GLU A 35 0.92 -17.53 -11.06
C GLU A 35 0.97 -16.03 -11.41
N LEU A 36 0.88 -15.70 -12.70
CA LEU A 36 0.82 -14.33 -13.20
C LEU A 36 -0.36 -14.20 -14.16
N LEU A 37 -1.25 -13.26 -13.88
CA LEU A 37 -2.32 -12.87 -14.79
C LEU A 37 -1.99 -11.54 -15.45
N LEU A 38 -2.05 -11.51 -16.78
CA LEU A 38 -1.90 -10.31 -17.60
C LEU A 38 -3.23 -9.99 -18.29
N ARG A 39 -3.70 -8.75 -18.18
CA ARG A 39 -4.94 -8.28 -18.80
C ARG A 39 -4.70 -6.94 -19.50
N PRO A 40 -5.00 -6.82 -20.79
CA PRO A 40 -5.03 -5.51 -21.44
C PRO A 40 -6.20 -4.68 -20.92
N LEU A 41 -6.00 -3.38 -20.76
CA LEU A 41 -7.01 -2.45 -20.28
C LEU A 41 -7.46 -1.48 -21.37
N PRO A 42 -8.72 -0.97 -21.34
CA PRO A 42 -9.27 -0.08 -22.36
C PRO A 42 -8.50 1.23 -22.56
N ASP A 43 -7.86 1.74 -21.49
CA ASP A 43 -7.05 2.97 -21.48
C ASP A 43 -5.60 2.75 -21.94
N ARG A 44 -5.32 1.66 -22.67
CA ARG A 44 -4.01 1.28 -23.23
C ARG A 44 -2.96 0.91 -22.18
N LYS A 45 -3.39 0.62 -20.97
CA LYS A 45 -2.55 0.08 -19.92
C LYS A 45 -2.61 -1.44 -19.91
N ALA A 46 -1.75 -2.04 -19.11
CA ALA A 46 -1.74 -3.47 -18.85
C ALA A 46 -1.85 -3.69 -17.34
N LEU A 47 -2.81 -4.51 -16.96
CA LEU A 47 -2.94 -5.03 -15.61
C LEU A 47 -2.09 -6.28 -15.48
N SER A 48 -1.30 -6.35 -14.43
CA SER A 48 -0.49 -7.52 -14.07
C SER A 48 -0.81 -7.89 -12.63
N HIS A 49 -1.27 -9.11 -12.42
CA HIS A 49 -1.59 -9.65 -11.10
C HIS A 49 -0.72 -10.87 -10.84
N PHE A 50 0.22 -10.72 -9.92
CA PHE A 50 1.08 -11.79 -9.42
C PHE A 50 0.38 -12.45 -8.23
N HIS A 51 0.31 -13.75 -8.22
CA HIS A 51 -0.27 -14.55 -7.15
C HIS A 51 0.69 -15.67 -6.75
N PHE A 52 1.01 -15.73 -5.45
CA PHE A 52 1.89 -16.72 -4.86
C PHE A 52 1.16 -17.37 -3.69
N ARG A 53 0.99 -18.68 -3.71
CA ARG A 53 0.39 -19.42 -2.61
C ARG A 53 1.41 -20.35 -1.98
N SER A 54 1.58 -20.22 -0.67
CA SER A 54 2.35 -21.14 0.16
C SER A 54 1.41 -21.83 1.15
N ALA A 55 1.46 -23.13 1.25
CA ALA A 55 0.65 -23.89 2.19
C ALA A 55 1.54 -24.78 3.08
N THR A 56 1.20 -24.85 4.35
CA THR A 56 1.82 -25.79 5.29
C THR A 56 0.76 -26.69 5.91
N PRO A 57 1.01 -27.99 6.01
CA PRO A 57 0.10 -28.90 6.69
C PRO A 57 0.02 -28.61 8.18
N PRO A 58 -0.98 -29.20 8.86
CA PRO A 58 -1.06 -29.13 10.32
C PRO A 58 0.23 -29.63 10.97
N PRO A 59 0.69 -28.99 12.08
CA PRO A 59 1.86 -29.46 12.80
C PRO A 59 1.60 -30.85 13.38
N THR A 60 2.39 -31.82 12.96
CA THR A 60 2.37 -33.18 13.52
C THR A 60 3.45 -33.30 14.58
N ALA A 61 3.28 -34.23 15.55
CA ALA A 61 4.27 -34.48 16.58
C ALA A 61 5.66 -34.87 16.00
N ALA A 62 5.68 -35.40 14.77
CA ALA A 62 6.91 -35.83 14.08
C ALA A 62 7.58 -34.72 13.30
N SER A 63 6.81 -33.73 12.75
CA SER A 63 7.37 -32.66 11.91
C SER A 63 7.91 -31.47 12.71
N GLY A 64 7.50 -31.31 13.96
CA GLY A 64 7.89 -30.18 14.78
C GLY A 64 7.50 -28.84 14.14
N LEU A 65 8.22 -27.77 14.49
CA LEU A 65 8.08 -26.42 13.93
C LEU A 65 9.13 -26.14 12.81
N HIS A 66 9.53 -27.19 12.09
CA HIS A 66 10.52 -27.05 11.01
C HIS A 66 9.82 -26.78 9.68
N HIS A 67 10.06 -25.61 9.12
CA HIS A 67 9.58 -25.20 7.81
C HIS A 67 10.73 -25.16 6.82
N HIS A 68 10.53 -25.75 5.63
CA HIS A 68 11.52 -25.75 4.54
C HIS A 68 11.20 -24.71 3.48
N ILE A 69 9.94 -24.57 3.13
CA ILE A 69 9.43 -23.68 2.07
C ILE A 69 8.58 -22.56 2.68
N PHE A 70 7.72 -22.92 3.65
CA PHE A 70 6.81 -21.96 4.27
C PHE A 70 7.55 -20.96 5.17
N PRO A 71 7.23 -19.64 5.13
CA PRO A 71 7.94 -18.64 5.93
C PRO A 71 7.68 -18.81 7.42
N LYS A 72 8.72 -19.18 8.19
CA LYS A 72 8.65 -19.40 9.63
C LYS A 72 8.08 -18.19 10.41
N ALA A 73 8.41 -16.96 9.97
CA ALA A 73 7.91 -15.76 10.64
C ALA A 73 6.38 -15.68 10.62
N ILE A 74 5.75 -16.13 9.52
CA ILE A 74 4.29 -16.16 9.37
C ILE A 74 3.67 -17.24 10.24
N SER A 75 4.25 -18.45 10.27
CA SER A 75 3.80 -19.52 11.15
C SER A 75 3.83 -19.10 12.62
N GLN A 76 4.92 -18.46 13.05
CA GLN A 76 5.05 -17.94 14.41
C GLN A 76 4.03 -16.83 14.72
N LEU A 77 3.73 -15.97 13.74
CA LEU A 77 2.74 -14.90 13.89
C LEU A 77 1.34 -15.49 14.11
N VAL A 78 0.91 -16.44 13.26
CA VAL A 78 -0.39 -17.11 13.39
C VAL A 78 -0.53 -17.81 14.74
N GLN A 79 0.49 -18.56 15.16
CA GLN A 79 0.46 -19.30 16.43
C GLN A 79 0.46 -18.37 17.64
N ARG A 80 1.26 -17.29 17.61
CA ARG A 80 1.39 -16.36 18.74
C ARG A 80 0.12 -15.57 19.00
N PHE A 81 -0.55 -15.14 17.92
CA PHE A 81 -1.71 -14.24 17.99
C PHE A 81 -3.05 -14.95 17.78
N HIS A 82 -3.06 -16.28 17.64
CA HIS A 82 -4.26 -17.08 17.40
C HIS A 82 -5.13 -16.52 16.26
N ILE A 83 -4.49 -16.27 15.12
CA ILE A 83 -5.14 -15.68 13.95
C ILE A 83 -5.84 -16.80 13.17
N SER A 84 -7.15 -16.66 12.97
CA SER A 84 -7.90 -17.52 12.03
C SER A 84 -7.80 -17.00 10.61
N GLU A 85 -7.97 -15.68 10.42
CA GLU A 85 -7.81 -15.02 9.13
C GLU A 85 -7.12 -13.66 9.32
N LEU A 86 -6.29 -13.27 8.38
CA LEU A 86 -5.66 -11.94 8.34
C LEU A 86 -5.45 -11.51 6.90
N GLU A 87 -5.68 -10.25 6.63
CA GLU A 87 -5.26 -9.62 5.38
C GLU A 87 -4.61 -8.28 5.66
N LEU A 88 -3.43 -8.08 5.07
CA LEU A 88 -2.66 -6.85 5.10
C LEU A 88 -2.40 -6.42 3.67
N SER A 89 -2.75 -5.18 3.33
CA SER A 89 -2.45 -4.60 2.03
C SER A 89 -1.70 -3.28 2.14
N PHE A 90 -0.78 -3.06 1.20
CA PHE A 90 -0.05 -1.81 0.98
C PHE A 90 -0.35 -1.34 -0.43
N THR A 91 -1.01 -0.20 -0.57
CA THR A 91 -1.52 0.23 -1.86
C THR A 91 -1.12 1.67 -2.17
N GLN A 92 -0.64 1.90 -3.38
CA GLN A 92 -0.42 3.23 -3.93
C GLN A 92 -1.30 3.44 -5.17
N GLY A 93 -1.89 4.62 -5.25
CA GLY A 93 -2.86 4.95 -6.29
C GLY A 93 -4.27 4.50 -5.93
N ARG A 94 -5.22 4.86 -6.78
CA ARG A 94 -6.63 4.49 -6.65
C ARG A 94 -7.04 3.63 -7.83
N TRP A 95 -7.80 2.57 -7.55
CA TRP A 95 -8.38 1.74 -8.60
C TRP A 95 -9.43 2.52 -9.39
N ASN A 96 -9.34 2.46 -10.71
CA ASN A 96 -10.30 3.13 -11.59
C ASN A 96 -11.44 2.17 -11.95
N TYR A 97 -12.49 2.15 -11.12
CA TYR A 97 -13.65 1.28 -11.31
C TYR A 97 -14.41 1.51 -12.62
N GLU A 98 -14.32 2.71 -13.20
CA GLU A 98 -14.97 3.02 -14.48
C GLU A 98 -14.26 2.39 -15.67
N THR A 99 -12.93 2.31 -15.62
CA THR A 99 -12.11 1.93 -16.77
C THR A 99 -11.54 0.52 -16.64
N TRP A 100 -11.14 0.12 -15.42
CA TRP A 100 -10.44 -1.15 -15.19
C TRP A 100 -11.37 -2.28 -14.73
N GLY A 101 -12.65 -1.98 -14.54
CA GLY A 101 -13.67 -2.91 -14.07
C GLY A 101 -13.91 -2.84 -12.57
N GLY A 102 -15.06 -3.35 -12.16
CA GLY A 102 -15.51 -3.30 -10.77
C GLY A 102 -16.36 -4.49 -10.33
N SER A 103 -16.79 -5.35 -11.27
CA SER A 103 -17.63 -6.52 -10.98
C SER A 103 -16.94 -7.87 -11.23
N ASP A 104 -15.67 -7.87 -11.59
CA ASP A 104 -14.91 -9.09 -11.79
C ASP A 104 -14.20 -9.55 -10.49
N PRO A 105 -13.84 -10.85 -10.36
CA PRO A 105 -13.23 -11.38 -9.13
C PRO A 105 -11.93 -10.70 -8.75
N LEU A 106 -11.16 -10.27 -9.75
CA LEU A 106 -9.89 -9.59 -9.50
C LEU A 106 -10.10 -8.23 -8.86
N SER A 107 -11.03 -7.41 -9.39
CA SER A 107 -11.35 -6.10 -8.81
C SER A 107 -12.02 -6.21 -7.45
N ALA A 108 -12.91 -7.20 -7.24
CA ALA A 108 -13.61 -7.39 -5.98
C ALA A 108 -12.68 -7.71 -4.80
N ASP A 109 -11.58 -8.43 -5.03
CA ASP A 109 -10.65 -8.85 -3.98
C ASP A 109 -9.35 -8.03 -3.93
N ASN A 110 -8.91 -7.44 -5.05
CA ASN A 110 -7.59 -6.83 -5.16
C ASN A 110 -7.59 -5.31 -5.44
N ALA A 111 -8.76 -4.69 -5.64
CA ALA A 111 -8.87 -3.23 -5.70
C ALA A 111 -8.90 -2.65 -4.29
N LYS A 112 -7.73 -2.50 -3.65
CA LYS A 112 -7.57 -2.02 -2.28
C LYS A 112 -7.49 -0.49 -2.20
N PRO A 113 -7.85 0.11 -1.05
CA PRO A 113 -7.73 1.55 -0.84
C PRO A 113 -6.28 1.99 -0.73
N PRO A 114 -5.93 3.25 -1.04
CA PRO A 114 -4.57 3.74 -0.89
C PRO A 114 -4.11 3.74 0.58
N GLY A 115 -2.82 3.51 0.79
CA GLY A 115 -2.18 3.39 2.09
C GLY A 115 -2.13 1.94 2.59
N VAL A 116 -2.27 1.77 3.89
CA VAL A 116 -2.31 0.45 4.54
C VAL A 116 -3.73 0.12 4.97
N GLU A 117 -4.20 -1.07 4.62
CA GLU A 117 -5.41 -1.67 5.14
C GLU A 117 -5.04 -2.98 5.84
N LEU A 118 -5.50 -3.16 7.06
CA LEU A 118 -5.32 -4.38 7.85
C LEU A 118 -6.64 -4.81 8.45
N TRP A 119 -6.98 -6.09 8.30
CA TRP A 119 -8.01 -6.71 9.12
C TRP A 119 -7.57 -8.09 9.57
N ALA A 120 -8.05 -8.50 10.74
CA ALA A 120 -7.77 -9.82 11.29
C ALA A 120 -8.96 -10.34 12.08
N VAL A 121 -9.14 -11.65 12.02
CA VAL A 121 -10.12 -12.42 12.81
C VAL A 121 -9.33 -13.28 13.77
N PHE A 122 -9.68 -13.22 15.05
CA PHE A 122 -8.97 -13.93 16.12
C PHE A 122 -9.80 -15.09 16.66
N ASP A 123 -9.11 -16.17 16.98
CA ASP A 123 -9.68 -17.31 17.73
C ASP A 123 -9.33 -17.18 19.21
N LEU A 124 -9.88 -16.12 19.85
CA LEU A 124 -9.62 -15.73 21.23
C LEU A 124 -10.90 -15.22 21.92
N PRO A 125 -10.95 -15.26 23.27
CA PRO A 125 -12.01 -14.59 24.02
C PRO A 125 -12.03 -13.08 23.73
N PHE A 126 -13.23 -12.50 23.65
CA PHE A 126 -13.43 -11.10 23.29
C PHE A 126 -12.60 -10.10 24.12
N ALA A 127 -12.40 -10.38 25.42
CA ALA A 127 -11.66 -9.49 26.32
C ALA A 127 -10.18 -9.31 25.95
N ASP A 128 -9.58 -10.27 25.25
CA ASP A 128 -8.15 -10.28 24.93
C ASP A 128 -7.83 -9.77 23.53
N ILE A 129 -8.85 -9.56 22.70
CA ILE A 129 -8.69 -9.25 21.28
C ILE A 129 -8.00 -7.90 21.07
N ASP A 130 -8.38 -6.85 21.80
CA ASP A 130 -7.82 -5.51 21.59
C ASP A 130 -6.35 -5.43 22.00
N ALA A 131 -5.97 -6.12 23.09
CA ALA A 131 -4.57 -6.24 23.49
C ALA A 131 -3.76 -7.04 22.46
N THR A 132 -4.35 -8.10 21.91
CA THR A 132 -3.74 -8.93 20.88
C THR A 132 -3.58 -8.17 19.58
N TRP A 133 -4.60 -7.41 19.16
CA TRP A 133 -4.54 -6.53 17.99
C TRP A 133 -3.39 -5.52 18.11
N LYS A 134 -3.27 -4.85 19.25
CA LYS A 134 -2.18 -3.91 19.52
C LYS A 134 -0.81 -4.57 19.36
N ASN A 135 -0.59 -5.74 19.97
CA ASN A 135 0.66 -6.46 19.86
C ASN A 135 0.93 -6.97 18.43
N LEU A 136 -0.12 -7.35 17.68
CA LEU A 136 -0.04 -7.75 16.28
C LEU A 136 0.41 -6.58 15.41
N THR A 137 -0.21 -5.40 15.53
CA THR A 137 0.14 -4.21 14.75
C THR A 137 1.59 -3.78 14.97
N HIS A 138 2.08 -3.82 16.22
CA HIS A 138 3.50 -3.59 16.53
C HIS A 138 4.43 -4.63 15.88
N THR A 139 4.04 -5.90 15.90
CA THR A 139 4.84 -6.97 15.30
C THR A 139 4.90 -6.82 13.76
N LEU A 140 3.76 -6.54 13.13
CA LEU A 140 3.67 -6.30 11.68
C LEU A 140 4.44 -5.04 11.26
N SER A 141 4.39 -3.97 12.07
CA SER A 141 5.18 -2.76 11.84
C SER A 141 6.67 -3.07 11.76
N GLY A 142 7.20 -3.85 12.69
CA GLY A 142 8.59 -4.29 12.66
C GLY A 142 8.92 -5.22 11.49
N LEU A 143 7.98 -6.11 11.11
CA LEU A 143 8.20 -7.07 10.02
C LEU A 143 8.23 -6.41 8.65
N PHE A 144 7.35 -5.43 8.39
CA PHE A 144 7.17 -4.79 7.08
C PHE A 144 7.77 -3.39 6.97
N CYS A 145 8.40 -2.88 8.04
CA CYS A 145 8.99 -1.53 8.07
C CYS A 145 7.97 -0.44 7.69
N ALA A 146 6.77 -0.52 8.25
CA ALA A 146 5.67 0.40 8.02
C ALA A 146 5.04 0.83 9.35
N SER A 147 4.38 1.99 9.36
CA SER A 147 3.82 2.57 10.58
C SER A 147 2.48 1.92 11.00
N ILE A 148 2.37 0.60 10.82
CA ILE A 148 1.15 -0.18 11.11
C ILE A 148 0.75 -0.10 12.60
N ASN A 149 1.70 0.17 13.49
CA ASN A 149 1.44 0.40 14.91
C ASN A 149 0.47 1.55 15.18
N PHE A 150 0.30 2.50 14.26
CA PHE A 150 -0.71 3.57 14.39
C PHE A 150 -2.15 3.07 14.15
N LEU A 151 -2.34 1.84 13.68
CA LEU A 151 -3.67 1.22 13.62
C LEU A 151 -4.25 0.86 15.00
N GLU A 152 -3.49 0.97 16.06
CA GLU A 152 -3.99 0.86 17.43
C GLU A 152 -4.54 2.18 17.98
N SER A 153 -4.29 3.28 17.28
CA SER A 153 -4.70 4.59 17.73
C SER A 153 -6.20 4.80 17.57
N SER A 154 -6.71 5.79 18.31
CA SER A 154 -8.11 6.22 18.27
C SER A 154 -8.58 6.73 16.89
N THR A 155 -7.70 6.85 15.92
CA THR A 155 -8.01 7.41 14.59
C THR A 155 -8.23 6.37 13.50
N ALA A 156 -7.75 5.14 13.67
CA ALA A 156 -7.66 4.17 12.58
C ALA A 156 -8.23 2.78 12.88
N PHE A 157 -8.50 2.47 14.14
CA PHE A 157 -9.01 1.16 14.58
C PHE A 157 -10.54 1.13 14.66
N SER A 158 -11.14 0.04 14.25
CA SER A 158 -12.58 -0.21 14.34
C SER A 158 -12.87 -1.71 14.43
N ALA A 159 -14.02 -2.04 14.98
CA ALA A 159 -14.58 -3.38 15.04
C ALA A 159 -15.92 -3.42 14.28
N PRO A 160 -15.91 -3.56 12.93
CA PRO A 160 -17.15 -3.60 12.15
C PRO A 160 -18.02 -4.78 12.58
N ARG A 161 -19.34 -4.59 12.60
CA ARG A 161 -20.30 -5.64 12.97
C ARG A 161 -20.75 -6.45 11.78
N TRP A 162 -21.18 -5.82 10.70
CA TRP A 162 -21.76 -6.49 9.54
C TRP A 162 -21.39 -5.86 8.19
N GLY A 163 -20.99 -4.59 8.16
CA GLY A 163 -20.73 -3.88 6.90
C GLY A 163 -19.46 -4.33 6.16
N PHE A 164 -18.58 -5.10 6.79
CA PHE A 164 -17.34 -5.60 6.19
C PHE A 164 -17.36 -7.11 5.98
N LYS A 165 -17.50 -7.86 7.06
CA LYS A 165 -17.58 -9.32 7.10
C LYS A 165 -18.44 -9.71 8.29
N SER A 166 -19.39 -10.62 8.09
CA SER A 166 -20.18 -11.15 9.20
C SER A 166 -19.27 -11.92 10.14
N ASN A 167 -19.16 -11.46 11.37
CA ASN A 167 -18.39 -12.15 12.40
C ASN A 167 -18.89 -11.81 13.81
N GLU A 168 -18.70 -12.70 14.76
CA GLU A 168 -19.17 -12.63 16.15
C GLU A 168 -18.36 -11.67 17.05
N GLY A 169 -17.84 -10.57 16.51
CA GLY A 169 -17.07 -9.56 17.25
C GLY A 169 -15.57 -9.82 17.35
N ASN A 170 -15.08 -10.90 16.78
CA ASN A 170 -13.63 -11.25 16.78
C ASN A 170 -12.85 -10.58 15.66
N LEU A 171 -13.51 -9.80 14.82
CA LEU A 171 -12.92 -9.03 13.73
C LEU A 171 -12.39 -7.69 14.25
N ARG A 172 -11.20 -7.31 13.79
CA ARG A 172 -10.66 -5.94 13.88
C ARG A 172 -10.25 -5.46 12.50
N TYR A 173 -10.51 -4.19 12.24
CA TYR A 173 -10.26 -3.53 10.96
C TYR A 173 -9.60 -2.18 11.20
N GLY A 174 -8.63 -1.83 10.36
CA GLY A 174 -8.00 -0.52 10.39
C GLY A 174 -7.42 -0.13 9.05
N ALA A 175 -7.38 1.18 8.78
CA ALA A 175 -6.84 1.74 7.56
C ALA A 175 -6.02 3.01 7.85
N LEU A 176 -4.84 3.11 7.23
CA LEU A 176 -3.95 4.28 7.27
C LEU A 176 -3.74 4.79 5.84
N PRO A 177 -4.57 5.73 5.37
CA PRO A 177 -4.57 6.13 3.95
C PRO A 177 -3.32 6.88 3.51
N ARG A 178 -2.54 7.44 4.44
CA ARG A 178 -1.33 8.24 4.15
C ARG A 178 -0.02 7.48 4.35
N GLU A 179 -0.08 6.23 4.80
CA GLU A 179 1.15 5.45 4.94
C GLU A 179 1.81 5.26 3.58
N ALA A 180 3.06 5.70 3.50
CA ALA A 180 3.80 5.64 2.24
C ALA A 180 4.16 4.20 1.89
N VAL A 181 3.78 3.78 0.69
CA VAL A 181 4.14 2.48 0.14
C VAL A 181 5.44 2.63 -0.65
N CYS A 182 6.50 1.98 -0.20
CA CYS A 182 7.85 2.16 -0.72
C CYS A 182 8.62 0.84 -0.87
N THR A 183 9.86 0.93 -1.33
CA THR A 183 10.75 -0.22 -1.48
C THR A 183 11.02 -0.97 -0.19
N GLU A 184 10.88 -0.29 0.95
CA GLU A 184 11.11 -0.87 2.28
C GLU A 184 10.01 -1.87 2.65
N ASN A 185 8.77 -1.66 2.20
CA ASN A 185 7.66 -2.60 2.43
C ASN A 185 7.73 -3.81 1.48
N LEU A 186 8.09 -3.59 0.22
CA LEU A 186 8.20 -4.66 -0.78
C LEU A 186 9.35 -5.62 -0.47
N THR A 187 10.45 -5.13 0.09
CA THR A 187 11.61 -5.98 0.37
C THR A 187 11.31 -7.09 1.39
N PRO A 188 10.73 -6.84 2.58
CA PRO A 188 10.32 -7.92 3.49
C PRO A 188 9.22 -8.81 2.90
N TRP A 189 8.28 -8.26 2.13
CA TRP A 189 7.25 -9.04 1.45
C TRP A 189 7.85 -10.05 0.46
N LEU A 190 8.84 -9.64 -0.36
CA LEU A 190 9.59 -10.53 -1.27
C LEU A 190 10.41 -11.58 -0.54
N LYS A 191 10.90 -11.28 0.68
CA LYS A 191 11.67 -12.24 1.48
C LYS A 191 10.83 -13.42 1.99
N LEU A 192 9.51 -13.30 2.01
CA LEU A 192 8.60 -14.39 2.35
C LEU A 192 8.50 -15.43 1.24
N LEU A 193 8.81 -15.07 -0.03
CA LEU A 193 8.80 -15.98 -1.16
C LEU A 193 10.03 -16.90 -1.14
N PRO A 194 9.89 -18.21 -1.38
CA PRO A 194 11.02 -19.15 -1.35
C PRO A 194 12.14 -18.80 -2.32
N CYS A 195 11.80 -18.47 -3.58
CA CYS A 195 12.76 -18.08 -4.61
C CYS A 195 13.05 -16.58 -4.64
N ARG A 196 12.37 -15.78 -3.83
CA ARG A 196 12.46 -14.31 -3.79
C ARG A 196 12.30 -13.71 -5.20
N ASP A 197 13.13 -12.72 -5.57
CA ASP A 197 13.22 -12.09 -6.89
C ASP A 197 14.34 -12.69 -7.79
N LYS A 198 14.80 -13.93 -7.49
CA LYS A 198 15.96 -14.54 -8.14
C LYS A 198 15.59 -15.52 -9.24
N ALA A 199 14.45 -16.17 -9.15
CA ALA A 199 13.97 -17.14 -10.13
C ALA A 199 12.44 -17.18 -10.14
N GLY A 200 11.88 -17.75 -11.20
CA GLY A 200 10.44 -17.89 -11.39
C GLY A 200 9.75 -16.56 -11.71
N ILE A 201 8.45 -16.53 -11.55
CA ILE A 201 7.59 -15.38 -11.87
C ILE A 201 7.98 -14.14 -11.05
N ALA A 202 8.40 -14.34 -9.81
CA ALA A 202 8.84 -13.25 -8.94
C ALA A 202 10.10 -12.51 -9.45
N SER A 203 10.88 -13.08 -10.38
CA SER A 203 12.01 -12.40 -11.02
C SER A 203 11.60 -11.18 -11.85
N LEU A 204 10.35 -11.14 -12.31
CA LEU A 204 9.77 -10.00 -13.03
C LEU A 204 9.49 -8.80 -12.13
N LEU A 205 9.51 -8.96 -10.81
CA LEU A 205 9.19 -7.91 -9.84
C LEU A 205 10.33 -6.88 -9.74
N TYR A 206 10.45 -6.07 -10.76
CA TYR A 206 11.45 -5.01 -10.82
C TYR A 206 10.90 -3.74 -10.15
N ARG A 207 11.45 -3.40 -8.98
CA ARG A 207 10.97 -2.30 -8.13
C ARG A 207 10.73 -0.99 -8.88
N PRO A 208 11.67 -0.45 -9.71
CA PRO A 208 11.44 0.80 -10.42
C PRO A 208 10.27 0.76 -11.41
N SER A 209 9.97 -0.39 -12.02
CA SER A 209 8.81 -0.54 -12.91
C SER A 209 7.51 -0.59 -12.12
N ILE A 210 7.48 -1.30 -10.99
CA ILE A 210 6.31 -1.43 -10.11
C ILE A 210 5.89 -0.05 -9.57
N TYR A 211 6.85 0.71 -9.01
CA TYR A 211 6.54 2.02 -8.40
C TYR A 211 6.23 3.13 -9.41
N LYS A 212 6.49 2.93 -10.70
CA LYS A 212 6.04 3.79 -11.79
C LYS A 212 4.62 3.47 -12.26
N GLY A 213 4.01 2.41 -11.73
CA GLY A 213 2.63 2.03 -12.05
C GLY A 213 1.63 3.08 -11.61
N TYR A 214 0.50 3.15 -12.31
CA TYR A 214 -0.64 4.01 -11.95
C TYR A 214 -1.37 3.54 -10.70
N TYR A 215 -1.27 2.26 -10.44
CA TYR A 215 -1.79 1.57 -9.27
C TYR A 215 -0.88 0.41 -8.96
N HIS A 216 -0.55 0.21 -7.69
CA HIS A 216 -0.01 -1.04 -7.22
C HIS A 216 -0.50 -1.35 -5.80
N SER A 217 -0.81 -2.61 -5.55
CA SER A 217 -1.25 -3.11 -4.26
C SER A 217 -0.54 -4.42 -3.95
N GLN A 218 0.19 -4.44 -2.85
CA GLN A 218 0.81 -5.63 -2.27
C GLN A 218 -0.12 -6.15 -1.20
N LYS A 219 -0.60 -7.38 -1.34
CA LYS A 219 -1.52 -8.01 -0.39
C LYS A 219 -0.89 -9.28 0.18
N LEU A 220 -1.16 -9.52 1.44
CA LEU A 220 -0.82 -10.73 2.16
C LEU A 220 -2.08 -11.20 2.87
N LYS A 221 -2.61 -12.36 2.48
CA LYS A 221 -3.79 -12.99 3.10
C LYS A 221 -3.36 -14.28 3.77
N LEU A 222 -3.73 -14.43 5.01
CA LEU A 222 -3.49 -15.63 5.83
C LEU A 222 -4.81 -16.28 6.16
N THR A 223 -4.87 -17.59 6.05
CA THR A 223 -6.01 -18.39 6.49
C THR A 223 -5.50 -19.59 7.26
N SER A 224 -5.92 -19.72 8.51
CA SER A 224 -5.66 -20.90 9.32
C SER A 224 -6.79 -21.91 9.12
N THR A 225 -6.46 -23.15 8.77
CA THR A 225 -7.44 -24.22 8.65
C THR A 225 -7.80 -24.78 10.03
N GLN A 226 -9.01 -25.33 10.16
CA GLN A 226 -9.45 -25.96 11.44
C GLN A 226 -8.54 -27.09 11.91
N THR A 227 -7.80 -27.71 10.99
CA THR A 227 -6.82 -28.75 11.29
C THR A 227 -5.47 -28.21 11.75
N GLY A 228 -5.26 -26.87 11.75
CA GLY A 228 -4.02 -26.22 12.14
C GLY A 228 -3.01 -26.00 11.00
N GLY A 229 -3.38 -26.30 9.76
CA GLY A 229 -2.60 -25.90 8.57
C GLY A 229 -2.73 -24.40 8.32
N ILE A 230 -1.77 -23.81 7.60
CA ILE A 230 -1.77 -22.38 7.27
C ILE A 230 -1.62 -22.23 5.76
N ILE A 231 -2.49 -21.41 5.17
CA ILE A 231 -2.40 -20.97 3.78
C ILE A 231 -2.00 -19.51 3.79
N LEU A 232 -0.95 -19.19 3.04
CA LEU A 232 -0.46 -17.84 2.81
C LEU A 232 -0.62 -17.51 1.33
N ASP A 233 -1.52 -16.59 1.01
CA ASP A 233 -1.65 -16.00 -0.32
C ASP A 233 -0.97 -14.63 -0.34
N GLN A 234 0.06 -14.49 -1.16
CA GLN A 234 0.73 -13.23 -1.43
C GLN A 234 0.38 -12.78 -2.84
N SER A 235 -0.20 -11.60 -2.99
CA SER A 235 -0.51 -11.07 -4.31
C SER A 235 0.04 -9.65 -4.49
N LEU A 236 0.43 -9.35 -5.72
CA LEU A 236 0.80 -8.01 -6.16
C LEU A 236 0.04 -7.67 -7.42
N THR A 237 -0.82 -6.66 -7.34
CA THR A 237 -1.59 -6.15 -8.48
C THR A 237 -1.01 -4.82 -8.92
N VAL A 238 -0.63 -4.71 -10.19
CA VAL A 238 0.00 -3.50 -10.75
C VAL A 238 -0.66 -3.13 -12.07
N VAL A 239 -0.93 -1.84 -12.27
CA VAL A 239 -1.38 -1.29 -13.55
C VAL A 239 -0.25 -0.46 -14.17
N LEU A 240 0.28 -0.94 -15.28
CA LEU A 240 1.46 -0.41 -15.94
C LEU A 240 1.10 0.23 -17.29
N GLN A 241 1.84 1.28 -17.67
CA GLN A 241 1.81 1.84 -19.01
C GLN A 241 2.90 1.18 -19.85
N PRO A 242 2.55 0.51 -20.97
CA PRO A 242 3.55 -0.03 -21.87
C PRO A 242 4.46 1.08 -22.44
N ASN A 243 5.77 0.84 -22.48
CA ASN A 243 6.74 1.78 -23.04
C ASN A 243 6.58 1.89 -24.56
N THR A 244 6.09 3.03 -25.05
CA THR A 244 5.89 3.30 -26.48
C THR A 244 7.18 3.57 -27.25
N SER A 245 8.28 3.90 -26.57
CA SER A 245 9.55 4.29 -27.20
C SER A 245 10.27 3.16 -27.93
N LYS A 246 9.98 1.90 -27.62
CA LYS A 246 10.54 0.72 -28.31
C LYS A 246 9.65 0.18 -29.42
N SER A 247 8.39 0.61 -29.50
CA SER A 247 7.41 0.21 -30.52
C SER A 247 7.50 1.08 -31.78
N LYS A 248 8.72 1.29 -32.34
CA LYS A 248 8.92 2.09 -33.57
C LYS A 248 8.44 1.44 -34.86
N GLN A 249 7.71 0.36 -34.82
CA GLN A 249 7.32 -0.39 -36.03
C GLN A 249 5.80 -0.55 -36.20
N LEU A 250 5.00 0.48 -35.95
CA LEU A 250 3.65 0.42 -36.51
C LEU A 250 3.33 1.74 -37.20
N HIS A 251 3.31 1.68 -38.56
CA HIS A 251 3.03 2.80 -39.41
C HIS A 251 1.69 3.47 -39.08
N SER A 252 1.76 4.78 -38.94
CA SER A 252 0.68 5.69 -38.71
C SER A 252 -0.34 5.68 -39.88
N THR A 253 -1.45 5.07 -39.63
CA THR A 253 -2.69 5.49 -40.29
C THR A 253 -3.59 6.04 -39.19
N GLY A 254 -3.75 7.34 -39.14
CA GLY A 254 -4.63 8.23 -38.38
C GLY A 254 -5.51 7.75 -37.20
N GLY A 255 -5.43 6.53 -36.76
CA GLY A 255 -6.17 5.96 -35.62
C GLY A 255 -5.30 5.88 -34.37
N LYS A 256 -5.88 6.12 -33.22
CA LYS A 256 -5.23 5.92 -31.91
C LYS A 256 -5.05 4.40 -31.66
N LEU A 257 -4.02 3.79 -32.24
CA LEU A 257 -3.66 2.39 -32.02
C LEU A 257 -3.24 2.17 -30.57
N GLN A 258 -3.61 1.02 -30.02
CA GLN A 258 -3.12 0.60 -28.70
C GLN A 258 -1.67 0.17 -28.81
N PRO A 259 -0.82 0.49 -27.81
CA PRO A 259 0.57 0.07 -27.82
C PRO A 259 0.64 -1.45 -27.70
N SER A 260 1.34 -2.08 -28.63
CA SER A 260 1.75 -3.48 -28.48
C SER A 260 2.79 -3.57 -27.36
N TRP A 261 2.73 -4.64 -26.56
CA TRP A 261 3.63 -4.83 -25.42
C TRP A 261 3.95 -6.31 -25.19
N SER A 262 5.06 -6.54 -24.53
CA SER A 262 5.44 -7.86 -23.99
C SER A 262 5.78 -7.73 -22.51
N MET A 263 5.96 -8.87 -21.82
CA MET A 263 6.38 -8.90 -20.42
C MET A 263 7.71 -8.18 -20.22
N GLU A 264 8.69 -8.40 -21.11
CA GLU A 264 9.97 -7.69 -21.06
C GLU A 264 9.78 -6.17 -21.12
N HIS A 265 8.90 -5.68 -21.98
CA HIS A 265 8.61 -4.24 -22.10
C HIS A 265 7.86 -3.67 -20.89
N LEU A 266 6.98 -4.46 -20.26
CA LEU A 266 6.21 -4.04 -19.07
C LEU A 266 7.11 -3.97 -17.83
N PHE A 267 7.89 -5.00 -17.60
CA PHE A 267 8.67 -5.14 -16.36
C PHE A 267 10.12 -4.67 -16.46
N ASN A 268 10.61 -4.38 -17.68
CA ASN A 268 12.04 -4.10 -17.98
C ASN A 268 12.97 -5.23 -17.48
N ARG A 269 12.49 -6.45 -17.47
CA ARG A 269 13.19 -7.67 -17.08
C ARG A 269 12.67 -8.86 -17.86
N ASN A 270 13.57 -9.81 -18.11
CA ASN A 270 13.22 -11.10 -18.64
C ASN A 270 12.93 -12.06 -17.50
N LEU A 271 12.10 -13.06 -17.77
CA LEU A 271 11.84 -14.14 -16.85
C LEU A 271 13.14 -14.94 -16.64
N LEU A 272 13.53 -15.08 -15.36
CA LEU A 272 14.75 -15.80 -14.98
C LEU A 272 14.37 -17.20 -14.51
N GLY A 273 14.48 -18.16 -15.41
CA GLY A 273 14.31 -19.57 -15.12
C GLY A 273 13.03 -19.90 -14.36
N LYS A 274 12.98 -21.10 -13.81
CA LYS A 274 11.86 -21.62 -13.02
C LYS A 274 12.23 -21.63 -11.53
N CYS A 275 11.30 -21.34 -10.64
CA CYS A 275 11.48 -21.57 -9.21
C CYS A 275 11.46 -23.08 -8.92
N LEU A 276 12.60 -23.64 -8.51
CA LEU A 276 12.76 -25.10 -8.35
C LEU A 276 11.86 -25.72 -7.28
N VAL A 277 11.44 -24.93 -6.30
CA VAL A 277 10.55 -25.38 -5.20
C VAL A 277 9.07 -25.15 -5.54
N SER A 278 8.76 -24.55 -6.67
CA SER A 278 7.38 -24.35 -7.10
C SER A 278 6.82 -25.63 -7.68
N ARG A 279 5.64 -26.02 -7.19
CA ARG A 279 4.86 -27.14 -7.73
C ARG A 279 4.30 -26.82 -9.12
N SER A 280 3.87 -25.55 -9.31
CA SER A 280 3.40 -25.06 -10.61
C SER A 280 3.77 -23.58 -10.78
N SER A 281 4.17 -23.21 -12.01
CA SER A 281 4.51 -21.85 -12.40
C SER A 281 3.78 -21.55 -13.71
N ARG A 282 2.76 -20.69 -13.68
CA ARG A 282 1.87 -20.44 -14.83
C ARG A 282 1.68 -18.97 -15.12
N ILE A 283 1.54 -18.66 -16.39
CA ILE A 283 1.18 -17.31 -16.85
C ILE A 283 -0.13 -17.38 -17.60
N PHE A 284 -1.04 -16.51 -17.25
CA PHE A 284 -2.35 -16.36 -17.87
C PHE A 284 -2.46 -15.01 -18.56
N VAL A 285 -3.00 -15.02 -19.78
CA VAL A 285 -3.42 -13.78 -20.46
C VAL A 285 -4.92 -13.80 -20.59
N GLU A 286 -5.59 -12.89 -19.92
CA GLU A 286 -7.04 -12.76 -19.94
C GLU A 286 -7.47 -11.77 -21.02
N ILE A 287 -8.39 -12.21 -21.87
CA ILE A 287 -9.03 -11.38 -22.88
C ILE A 287 -10.51 -11.25 -22.51
N GLU A 288 -10.91 -10.04 -22.13
CA GLU A 288 -12.27 -9.78 -21.66
C GLU A 288 -13.34 -9.77 -22.75
N LYS A 289 -14.58 -10.01 -22.32
CA LYS A 289 -15.81 -10.03 -23.14
C LYS A 289 -15.95 -8.79 -24.04
N GLY A 290 -15.64 -7.61 -23.54
CA GLY A 290 -15.79 -6.35 -24.28
C GLY A 290 -14.98 -6.28 -25.58
N ILE A 291 -13.83 -6.97 -25.63
CA ILE A 291 -13.00 -7.08 -26.84
C ILE A 291 -13.66 -8.00 -27.87
N LEU A 292 -14.46 -8.94 -27.43
CA LEU A 292 -15.09 -9.97 -28.25
C LEU A 292 -16.36 -9.51 -28.97
N LEU A 293 -17.07 -8.53 -28.41
CA LEU A 293 -18.43 -8.15 -28.78
C LEU A 293 -18.58 -7.40 -30.12
N LYS A 294 -17.52 -6.84 -30.68
CA LYS A 294 -17.63 -5.96 -31.86
C LYS A 294 -17.50 -6.64 -33.22
N SER A 295 -17.41 -7.97 -33.25
CA SER A 295 -17.32 -8.73 -34.51
C SER A 295 -18.45 -9.76 -34.62
N GLY A 296 -19.50 -9.46 -35.36
CA GLY A 296 -20.67 -10.31 -35.54
C GLY A 296 -20.48 -11.61 -36.38
N SER A 297 -19.31 -12.25 -36.34
CA SER A 297 -19.05 -13.55 -36.95
C SER A 297 -18.09 -14.40 -36.12
N GLU A 298 -18.55 -15.57 -35.72
CA GLU A 298 -17.98 -16.45 -34.67
C GLU A 298 -16.63 -17.10 -34.95
N VAL A 299 -16.11 -17.14 -36.16
CA VAL A 299 -15.04 -18.11 -36.47
C VAL A 299 -13.65 -17.52 -36.66
N SER A 300 -13.48 -16.19 -36.79
CA SER A 300 -12.18 -15.63 -37.20
C SER A 300 -11.73 -14.36 -36.48
N TRP A 301 -12.35 -13.99 -35.38
CA TRP A 301 -12.10 -12.70 -34.74
C TRP A 301 -10.74 -12.61 -33.98
N ARG A 302 -10.22 -13.70 -33.43
CA ARG A 302 -8.96 -13.72 -32.66
C ARG A 302 -7.77 -13.19 -33.46
N ASN A 303 -7.69 -13.54 -34.74
CA ASN A 303 -6.57 -13.13 -35.61
C ASN A 303 -6.78 -11.75 -36.27
N LYS A 304 -7.96 -11.12 -36.13
CA LYS A 304 -8.25 -9.82 -36.75
C LYS A 304 -7.79 -8.63 -35.91
N PHE A 305 -7.92 -8.70 -34.59
CA PHE A 305 -7.75 -7.53 -33.72
C PHE A 305 -6.39 -7.51 -33.01
N PHE A 306 -5.94 -8.67 -32.58
CA PHE A 306 -4.67 -8.82 -31.89
C PHE A 306 -4.04 -10.18 -32.20
N GLU A 307 -2.76 -10.30 -31.86
CA GLU A 307 -1.98 -11.52 -31.95
C GLU A 307 -1.16 -11.68 -30.66
N LEU A 308 -1.09 -12.88 -30.14
CA LEU A 308 -0.20 -13.19 -29.03
C LEU A 308 1.20 -13.50 -29.59
N SER A 309 2.25 -12.97 -28.97
CA SER A 309 3.64 -13.16 -29.41
C SER A 309 4.05 -14.64 -29.40
N THR A 310 3.47 -15.42 -28.49
CA THR A 310 3.71 -16.85 -28.31
C THR A 310 2.37 -17.58 -28.28
N ALA A 311 2.29 -18.74 -28.91
CA ALA A 311 1.07 -19.56 -28.86
C ALA A 311 0.84 -20.08 -27.42
N PRO A 312 -0.39 -20.00 -26.89
CA PRO A 312 -0.69 -20.53 -25.56
C PRO A 312 -0.70 -22.07 -25.57
N ASP A 313 -0.29 -22.67 -24.46
CA ASP A 313 -0.38 -24.12 -24.25
C ASP A 313 -1.83 -24.58 -24.17
N ARG A 314 -2.70 -23.76 -23.54
CA ARG A 314 -4.14 -24.05 -23.39
C ARG A 314 -4.95 -22.75 -23.47
N VAL A 315 -6.19 -22.88 -23.91
CA VAL A 315 -7.17 -21.79 -23.91
C VAL A 315 -8.42 -22.23 -23.16
N LEU A 316 -8.69 -21.54 -22.03
CA LEU A 316 -9.87 -21.75 -21.21
C LEU A 316 -10.92 -20.70 -21.57
N LYS A 317 -12.14 -21.11 -21.82
CA LYS A 317 -13.29 -20.22 -22.01
C LYS A 317 -14.13 -20.22 -20.74
N GLU A 318 -14.63 -19.06 -20.36
CA GLU A 318 -15.56 -18.93 -19.23
C GLU A 318 -16.83 -19.75 -19.51
N LEU A 319 -17.29 -20.49 -18.49
CA LEU A 319 -18.55 -21.23 -18.54
C LEU A 319 -19.71 -20.26 -18.25
N ASP A 320 -20.21 -19.60 -19.27
CA ASP A 320 -21.39 -18.73 -19.16
C ASP A 320 -22.60 -19.42 -19.79
N HIS A 321 -23.75 -19.37 -19.12
CA HIS A 321 -25.00 -19.97 -19.62
C HIS A 321 -25.55 -19.28 -20.88
N LEU A 322 -25.01 -18.11 -21.22
CA LEU A 322 -25.33 -17.35 -22.42
C LEU A 322 -24.12 -17.41 -23.37
N GLU A 323 -24.05 -18.37 -24.24
CA GLU A 323 -22.94 -18.73 -25.13
C GLU A 323 -22.29 -17.61 -25.96
N VAL A 324 -22.80 -16.38 -25.91
CA VAL A 324 -22.44 -15.31 -26.84
C VAL A 324 -21.27 -14.42 -26.34
N GLN A 325 -20.90 -14.45 -25.05
CA GLN A 325 -20.04 -13.40 -24.47
C GLN A 325 -19.11 -13.89 -23.34
N SER A 326 -18.29 -14.89 -23.58
CA SER A 326 -17.38 -15.41 -22.55
C SER A 326 -15.97 -14.81 -22.64
N SER A 327 -15.36 -14.48 -21.49
CA SER A 327 -13.94 -14.16 -21.37
C SER A 327 -13.08 -15.38 -21.72
N SER A 328 -11.90 -15.18 -22.27
CA SER A 328 -10.97 -16.27 -22.56
C SER A 328 -9.65 -16.08 -21.83
N LEU A 329 -9.16 -17.15 -21.24
CA LEU A 329 -7.91 -17.21 -20.52
C LEU A 329 -6.92 -18.08 -21.29
N HIS A 330 -5.79 -17.49 -21.68
CA HIS A 330 -4.72 -18.15 -22.41
C HIS A 330 -3.61 -18.53 -21.42
N GLU A 331 -3.37 -19.82 -21.28
CA GLU A 331 -2.44 -20.38 -20.29
C GLU A 331 -1.09 -20.73 -20.94
N TYR A 332 -0.01 -20.44 -20.20
CA TYR A 332 1.37 -20.79 -20.51
C TYR A 332 1.98 -21.45 -19.27
N ASP A 333 2.41 -22.70 -19.38
CA ASP A 333 3.11 -23.42 -18.31
C ASP A 333 4.62 -23.26 -18.49
N LEU A 334 5.28 -22.67 -17.47
CA LEU A 334 6.72 -22.42 -17.50
C LEU A 334 7.57 -23.70 -17.58
N SER A 335 7.00 -24.87 -17.25
CA SER A 335 7.71 -26.15 -17.39
C SER A 335 8.00 -26.51 -18.85
N ASN A 336 7.25 -25.95 -19.80
CA ASN A 336 7.42 -26.18 -21.24
C ASN A 336 8.51 -25.30 -21.88
N TYR A 337 9.10 -24.36 -21.12
CA TYR A 337 10.09 -23.39 -21.60
C TYR A 337 11.42 -23.56 -20.86
N ASN A 338 12.54 -23.51 -21.60
CA ASN A 338 13.89 -23.68 -21.07
C ASN A 338 14.66 -22.33 -21.08
N ASP A 339 15.75 -22.27 -20.35
CA ASP A 339 16.62 -21.09 -20.25
C ASP A 339 17.19 -20.63 -21.61
N ASP A 340 17.36 -21.55 -22.57
CA ASP A 340 17.81 -21.24 -23.94
C ASP A 340 16.75 -20.48 -24.77
N LYS A 341 15.47 -20.55 -24.39
CA LYS A 341 14.36 -19.88 -25.04
C LYS A 341 13.41 -19.31 -23.98
N PRO A 342 13.76 -18.15 -23.39
CA PRO A 342 12.94 -17.54 -22.36
C PRO A 342 11.56 -17.19 -22.91
N LEU A 343 10.52 -17.44 -22.11
CA LEU A 343 9.16 -17.08 -22.45
C LEU A 343 8.97 -15.56 -22.34
N ASP A 344 8.64 -14.91 -23.43
CA ASP A 344 8.15 -13.52 -23.45
C ASP A 344 6.77 -13.48 -24.09
N VAL A 345 5.76 -13.32 -23.25
CA VAL A 345 4.35 -13.25 -23.66
C VAL A 345 3.96 -11.79 -23.84
N GLY A 346 3.34 -11.49 -24.98
CA GLY A 346 2.89 -10.15 -25.27
C GLY A 346 1.68 -10.11 -26.20
N ILE A 347 1.11 -8.93 -26.35
CA ILE A 347 -0.02 -8.65 -27.23
C ILE A 347 0.40 -7.66 -28.32
N ILE A 348 0.18 -8.04 -29.57
CA ILE A 348 0.38 -7.21 -30.76
C ILE A 348 -1.00 -6.79 -31.29
N TRP A 349 -1.31 -5.51 -31.20
CA TRP A 349 -2.58 -4.99 -31.71
C TRP A 349 -2.51 -4.74 -33.22
N LYS A 350 -3.45 -5.32 -33.94
CA LYS A 350 -3.55 -5.17 -35.41
C LYS A 350 -4.49 -4.05 -35.83
N LEU A 351 -5.51 -3.81 -35.02
CA LEU A 351 -6.53 -2.79 -35.27
C LEU A 351 -6.80 -1.98 -34.01
N PRO A 352 -7.17 -0.70 -34.13
CA PRO A 352 -7.61 0.10 -33.00
C PRO A 352 -8.93 -0.45 -32.47
N LEU A 353 -8.97 -0.70 -31.17
CA LEU A 353 -10.12 -1.29 -30.48
C LEU A 353 -10.59 -0.36 -29.35
N ILE A 354 -11.89 -0.25 -29.19
CA ILE A 354 -12.52 0.42 -28.05
C ILE A 354 -13.40 -0.61 -27.37
N TRP A 355 -13.16 -0.85 -26.08
CA TRP A 355 -13.99 -1.72 -25.23
C TRP A 355 -14.09 -1.13 -23.83
N SER A 356 -14.92 -1.69 -22.99
CA SER A 356 -15.04 -1.38 -21.56
C SER A 356 -15.00 -2.67 -20.75
N CYS A 357 -14.33 -2.63 -19.62
CA CYS A 357 -14.41 -3.70 -18.63
C CYS A 357 -15.77 -3.67 -17.92
N SER A 358 -16.17 -4.79 -17.31
CA SER A 358 -17.45 -4.87 -16.58
C SER A 358 -17.46 -3.96 -15.36
N PRO A 359 -18.29 -2.90 -15.32
CA PRO A 359 -18.31 -1.95 -14.22
C PRO A 359 -18.98 -2.55 -12.97
N ALA A 360 -18.78 -1.92 -11.81
CA ALA A 360 -19.62 -2.17 -10.64
C ALA A 360 -21.06 -1.66 -10.87
N PRO A 361 -22.07 -2.12 -10.11
CA PRO A 361 -23.46 -1.68 -10.28
C PRO A 361 -23.62 -0.17 -10.17
N TYR A 362 -22.93 0.44 -9.22
CA TYR A 362 -22.83 1.88 -9.06
C TYR A 362 -21.39 2.30 -8.93
N ASN A 363 -21.06 3.44 -9.51
CA ASN A 363 -19.80 4.11 -9.29
C ASN A 363 -19.92 4.98 -8.04
N ALA A 364 -19.28 4.54 -6.96
CA ALA A 364 -19.30 5.23 -5.68
C ALA A 364 -18.15 6.24 -5.60
N ARG A 365 -18.50 7.51 -5.40
CA ARG A 365 -17.54 8.61 -5.23
C ARG A 365 -17.80 9.35 -3.94
N ARG A 366 -16.78 9.91 -3.33
CA ARG A 366 -16.89 10.67 -2.10
C ARG A 366 -16.10 11.96 -2.19
N PHE A 367 -16.66 13.04 -1.68
CA PHE A 367 -16.00 14.34 -1.68
C PHE A 367 -16.39 15.16 -0.43
N LEU A 368 -15.51 16.08 -0.09
CA LEU A 368 -15.72 17.02 1.01
C LEU A 368 -16.43 18.25 0.48
N MET A 369 -17.46 18.70 1.19
CA MET A 369 -18.22 19.91 0.88
C MET A 369 -17.96 20.96 1.97
N GLY A 370 -17.88 22.21 1.54
CA GLY A 370 -17.61 23.33 2.42
C GLY A 370 -16.13 23.50 2.73
N SER A 371 -15.73 24.76 2.91
CA SER A 371 -14.37 25.17 3.22
C SER A 371 -14.26 25.85 4.58
N GLY A 372 -15.32 25.73 5.42
CA GLY A 372 -15.39 26.36 6.73
C GLY A 372 -14.29 25.85 7.67
N ASN A 373 -13.84 26.73 8.57
CA ASN A 373 -12.80 26.39 9.54
C ASN A 373 -13.29 25.36 10.57
N GLU A 374 -14.57 25.43 10.95
CA GLU A 374 -15.13 24.63 12.04
C GLU A 374 -16.02 23.50 11.53
N ARG A 375 -16.72 23.72 10.42
CA ARG A 375 -17.74 22.82 9.89
C ARG A 375 -17.47 22.40 8.45
N GLY A 376 -17.95 21.24 8.08
CA GLY A 376 -17.97 20.75 6.73
C GLY A 376 -19.05 19.68 6.56
N SER A 377 -19.18 19.19 5.33
CA SER A 377 -20.08 18.08 5.02
C SER A 377 -19.36 17.06 4.15
N ILE A 378 -19.66 15.79 4.34
CA ILE A 378 -19.16 14.69 3.52
C ILE A 378 -20.31 14.24 2.62
N ALA A 379 -20.05 14.23 1.31
CA ALA A 379 -20.98 13.71 0.33
C ALA A 379 -20.50 12.38 -0.22
N LEU A 380 -21.35 11.36 -0.21
CA LEU A 380 -21.17 10.06 -0.85
C LEU A 380 -22.15 9.95 -2.00
N SER A 381 -21.64 9.92 -3.22
CA SER A 381 -22.42 9.90 -4.46
C SER A 381 -22.33 8.53 -5.15
N PHE A 382 -23.47 8.03 -5.59
CA PHE A 382 -23.64 6.81 -6.37
C PHE A 382 -24.16 7.18 -7.75
N LEU A 383 -23.44 6.77 -8.80
CA LEU A 383 -23.85 6.95 -10.19
C LEU A 383 -24.13 5.59 -10.80
N SER A 384 -25.32 5.42 -11.38
CA SER A 384 -25.71 4.18 -12.05
C SER A 384 -24.83 3.91 -13.26
N THR A 385 -24.43 2.66 -13.44
CA THR A 385 -23.62 2.19 -14.56
C THR A 385 -24.48 1.47 -15.60
N ASP A 386 -23.90 1.11 -16.73
CA ASP A 386 -24.61 0.37 -17.77
C ASP A 386 -24.99 -1.06 -17.35
N LEU A 387 -24.38 -1.59 -16.30
CA LEU A 387 -24.76 -2.89 -15.72
C LEU A 387 -26.21 -2.86 -15.21
N ASN A 388 -26.62 -1.81 -14.52
CA ASN A 388 -27.97 -1.67 -13.99
C ASN A 388 -29.03 -1.52 -15.09
N LYS A 389 -28.67 -0.90 -16.22
CA LYS A 389 -29.56 -0.75 -17.37
C LYS A 389 -29.89 -2.06 -18.08
N GLN A 390 -29.06 -3.09 -17.87
CA GLN A 390 -29.22 -4.43 -18.50
C GLN A 390 -30.00 -5.42 -17.62
N LEU A 391 -30.33 -5.03 -16.37
CA LEU A 391 -31.11 -5.91 -15.50
C LEU A 391 -32.54 -6.10 -16.06
N PRO A 392 -32.99 -7.36 -16.27
CA PRO A 392 -34.33 -7.65 -16.76
C PRO A 392 -35.34 -7.35 -15.63
N GLY A 393 -36.07 -6.28 -15.76
CA GLY A 393 -37.14 -6.01 -14.83
C GLY A 393 -37.40 -4.52 -14.59
N SER A 394 -38.12 -3.89 -15.50
CA SER A 394 -38.86 -2.65 -15.19
C SER A 394 -40.12 -2.92 -14.34
N SER A 395 -40.07 -3.89 -13.40
CA SER A 395 -41.10 -3.99 -12.37
C SER A 395 -40.84 -2.89 -11.34
N ASN A 396 -41.87 -2.19 -10.91
CA ASN A 396 -41.80 -1.12 -9.92
C ASN A 396 -41.16 -1.55 -8.57
N ASP A 397 -40.91 -2.85 -8.38
CA ASP A 397 -40.36 -3.45 -7.14
C ASP A 397 -38.87 -3.79 -7.23
N CYS A 398 -38.19 -3.49 -8.36
CA CYS A 398 -36.76 -3.77 -8.48
C CYS A 398 -35.95 -2.82 -7.59
N SER A 399 -35.14 -3.37 -6.69
CA SER A 399 -34.23 -2.60 -5.83
C SER A 399 -32.85 -3.26 -5.71
N ILE A 400 -31.82 -2.44 -5.61
CA ILE A 400 -30.42 -2.86 -5.44
C ILE A 400 -29.94 -2.44 -4.06
N LYS A 401 -29.36 -3.37 -3.33
CA LYS A 401 -28.79 -3.12 -2.01
C LYS A 401 -27.34 -2.65 -2.12
N ALA A 402 -27.01 -1.63 -1.32
CA ALA A 402 -25.63 -1.18 -1.13
C ALA A 402 -25.33 -1.10 0.36
N VAL A 403 -24.26 -1.74 0.80
CA VAL A 403 -23.78 -1.67 2.18
C VAL A 403 -22.60 -0.74 2.22
N VAL A 404 -22.65 0.27 3.07
CA VAL A 404 -21.57 1.25 3.25
C VAL A 404 -20.95 1.08 4.62
N LEU A 405 -19.63 0.91 4.67
CA LEU A 405 -18.84 1.00 5.91
C LEU A 405 -17.93 2.22 5.83
N GLN A 406 -18.06 3.12 6.79
CA GLN A 406 -17.23 4.32 6.88
C GLN A 406 -16.64 4.46 8.28
N LEU A 407 -15.31 4.69 8.32
CA LEU A 407 -14.59 5.08 9.53
C LEU A 407 -14.41 6.59 9.55
N PHE A 408 -14.56 7.16 10.76
CA PHE A 408 -14.28 8.57 11.02
C PHE A 408 -13.29 8.69 12.16
N PRO A 409 -12.15 9.35 11.96
CA PRO A 409 -11.26 9.68 13.05
C PRO A 409 -11.95 10.54 14.11
N TRP A 410 -11.56 10.44 15.37
CA TRP A 410 -12.21 11.11 16.50
C TRP A 410 -12.30 12.64 16.36
N TYR A 411 -11.39 13.27 15.63
CA TYR A 411 -11.38 14.70 15.37
C TYR A 411 -12.38 15.16 14.30
N VAL A 412 -13.14 14.24 13.72
CA VAL A 412 -14.25 14.51 12.80
C VAL A 412 -15.55 14.08 13.50
N LYS A 413 -16.25 15.04 14.06
CA LYS A 413 -17.49 14.81 14.84
C LYS A 413 -18.70 14.84 13.91
N ILE A 414 -19.19 13.67 13.56
CA ILE A 414 -20.30 13.51 12.60
C ILE A 414 -21.63 13.75 13.27
N PHE A 415 -22.50 14.51 12.61
CA PHE A 415 -23.89 14.69 12.97
C PHE A 415 -24.77 13.69 12.22
N TYR A 416 -24.96 12.50 12.76
CA TYR A 416 -25.71 11.43 12.10
C TYR A 416 -27.18 11.80 11.82
N HIS A 417 -27.75 12.72 12.59
CA HIS A 417 -29.10 13.24 12.38
C HIS A 417 -29.22 14.22 11.20
N SER A 418 -28.11 14.72 10.70
CA SER A 418 -28.05 15.60 9.52
C SER A 418 -28.09 14.84 8.19
N LEU A 419 -28.19 13.50 8.22
CA LEU A 419 -28.21 12.68 7.02
C LEU A 419 -29.32 13.11 6.05
N GLN A 420 -28.90 13.64 4.90
CA GLN A 420 -29.77 14.00 3.80
C GLN A 420 -29.52 13.04 2.64
N ILE A 421 -30.60 12.57 2.02
CA ILE A 421 -30.54 11.67 0.87
C ILE A 421 -31.24 12.35 -0.32
N VAL A 422 -30.50 12.52 -1.40
CA VAL A 422 -30.98 13.10 -2.66
C VAL A 422 -30.90 12.04 -3.74
N ILE A 423 -32.03 11.69 -4.36
CA ILE A 423 -32.10 10.75 -5.48
C ILE A 423 -32.63 11.48 -6.71
N ASP A 424 -31.88 11.44 -7.80
CA ASP A 424 -32.21 12.09 -9.08
C ASP A 424 -32.64 13.56 -8.92
N GLY A 425 -31.92 14.29 -8.02
CA GLY A 425 -32.18 15.69 -7.72
C GLY A 425 -33.36 15.96 -6.75
N SER A 426 -34.04 14.92 -6.28
CA SER A 426 -35.15 15.06 -5.29
C SER A 426 -34.68 14.57 -3.91
N SER A 427 -34.98 15.37 -2.87
CA SER A 427 -34.73 14.96 -1.49
C SER A 427 -35.73 13.85 -1.09
N LYS A 428 -35.19 12.76 -0.53
CA LYS A 428 -35.96 11.61 -0.05
C LYS A 428 -35.87 11.49 1.47
N ALA A 429 -36.91 10.97 2.08
CA ALA A 429 -36.85 10.63 3.50
C ALA A 429 -35.87 9.46 3.72
N ALA A 430 -35.08 9.53 4.78
CA ALA A 430 -34.11 8.46 5.09
C ALA A 430 -34.79 7.09 5.22
N SER A 431 -36.01 7.04 5.75
CA SER A 431 -36.83 5.82 5.91
C SER A 431 -37.23 5.13 4.60
N GLU A 432 -37.17 5.83 3.45
CA GLU A 432 -37.48 5.24 2.13
C GLU A 432 -36.32 4.47 1.54
N VAL A 433 -35.09 4.83 1.91
CA VAL A 433 -33.84 4.36 1.26
C VAL A 433 -32.97 3.56 2.22
N LEU A 434 -33.01 3.88 3.51
CA LEU A 434 -32.19 3.32 4.54
C LEU A 434 -32.92 2.16 5.24
N ASP A 435 -32.49 0.92 4.96
CA ASP A 435 -33.03 -0.27 5.63
C ASP A 435 -32.50 -0.42 7.05
N MET A 436 -31.17 -0.24 7.21
CA MET A 436 -30.48 -0.38 8.50
C MET A 436 -29.37 0.64 8.62
N ILE A 437 -29.19 1.16 9.81
CA ILE A 437 -28.05 2.00 10.19
C ILE A 437 -27.49 1.54 11.52
N HIS A 438 -26.19 1.38 11.57
CA HIS A 438 -25.46 1.14 12.81
C HIS A 438 -24.38 2.20 12.96
N VAL A 439 -24.39 2.86 14.11
CA VAL A 439 -23.47 3.94 14.42
C VAL A 439 -22.74 3.60 15.71
N THR A 440 -21.43 3.63 15.65
CA THR A 440 -20.58 3.68 16.83
C THR A 440 -19.96 5.08 16.87
N PRO A 441 -20.38 5.94 17.81
CA PRO A 441 -19.84 7.29 17.90
C PRO A 441 -18.35 7.23 18.28
N SER A 442 -17.60 8.22 17.80
CA SER A 442 -16.20 8.38 18.22
C SER A 442 -16.11 8.90 19.65
N GLU A 443 -15.16 8.38 20.40
CA GLU A 443 -14.78 8.92 21.70
C GLU A 443 -13.50 9.75 21.55
N ASP A 444 -13.50 10.96 22.12
CA ASP A 444 -12.36 11.88 21.99
C ASP A 444 -11.06 11.19 22.44
N LYS A 445 -10.11 11.09 21.51
CA LYS A 445 -8.77 10.51 21.71
C LYS A 445 -8.74 9.00 22.10
N LEU A 446 -9.86 8.32 22.12
CA LEU A 446 -9.96 6.91 22.52
C LEU A 446 -10.32 6.00 21.36
N SER A 447 -11.35 6.33 20.58
CA SER A 447 -11.80 5.46 19.49
C SER A 447 -12.31 6.25 18.28
N PRO A 448 -12.12 5.74 17.06
CA PRO A 448 -12.75 6.29 15.87
C PRO A 448 -14.25 6.01 15.88
N GLY A 449 -15.02 6.85 15.17
CA GLY A 449 -16.40 6.58 14.88
C GLY A 449 -16.55 5.62 13.70
N THR A 450 -17.61 4.82 13.71
CA THR A 450 -17.99 3.98 12.57
C THR A 450 -19.44 4.22 12.19
N LEU A 451 -19.69 4.17 10.90
CA LEU A 451 -21.01 4.24 10.31
C LEU A 451 -21.18 3.07 9.34
N GLU A 452 -22.14 2.22 9.62
CA GLU A 452 -22.53 1.11 8.76
C GLU A 452 -23.98 1.35 8.32
N MET A 453 -24.21 1.38 7.00
CA MET A 453 -25.54 1.63 6.41
C MET A 453 -25.87 0.55 5.40
N LEU A 454 -27.09 0.03 5.45
CA LEU A 454 -27.70 -0.77 4.39
C LEU A 454 -28.69 0.12 3.65
N LEU A 455 -28.37 0.44 2.41
CA LEU A 455 -29.13 1.28 1.51
C LEU A 455 -29.88 0.42 0.50
N ARG A 456 -31.08 0.85 0.12
CA ARG A 456 -31.88 0.24 -0.92
C ARG A 456 -32.22 1.27 -1.98
N PHE A 457 -31.65 1.09 -3.17
CA PHE A 457 -31.87 1.98 -4.30
C PHE A 457 -32.81 1.35 -5.32
N PRO A 458 -33.76 2.09 -5.90
CA PRO A 458 -34.57 1.61 -7.01
C PRO A 458 -33.66 1.37 -8.24
N CYS A 459 -33.93 0.31 -9.01
CA CYS A 459 -33.12 -0.01 -10.20
C CYS A 459 -33.14 1.09 -11.28
N SER A 460 -34.19 1.92 -11.29
CA SER A 460 -34.35 3.05 -12.22
C SER A 460 -33.52 4.27 -11.83
N MET A 461 -32.91 4.30 -10.64
CA MET A 461 -32.12 5.41 -10.14
C MET A 461 -30.89 5.67 -11.02
N GLN A 462 -30.68 6.93 -11.42
CA GLN A 462 -29.49 7.36 -12.13
C GLN A 462 -28.41 7.86 -11.19
N SER A 463 -28.78 8.61 -10.16
CA SER A 463 -27.84 9.16 -9.18
C SER A 463 -28.46 9.23 -7.79
N ALA A 464 -27.64 8.94 -6.78
CA ALA A 464 -27.99 9.21 -5.37
C ALA A 464 -26.82 9.89 -4.69
N THR A 465 -27.11 10.82 -3.79
CA THR A 465 -26.08 11.48 -2.98
C THR A 465 -26.54 11.51 -1.52
N LEU A 466 -25.70 10.99 -0.64
CA LEU A 466 -25.87 11.05 0.80
C LEU A 466 -24.95 12.15 1.33
N ILE A 467 -25.49 13.05 2.14
CA ILE A 467 -24.78 14.19 2.72
C ILE A 467 -24.85 14.07 4.23
N LEU A 468 -23.70 14.19 4.88
CA LEU A 468 -23.53 14.17 6.33
C LEU A 468 -22.71 15.37 6.76
N ASP A 469 -23.22 16.14 7.70
CA ASP A 469 -22.52 17.28 8.28
C ASP A 469 -21.62 16.83 9.42
N PHE A 470 -20.53 17.57 9.63
CA PHE A 470 -19.60 17.32 10.71
C PHE A 470 -18.97 18.61 11.24
N ASP A 471 -18.55 18.57 12.50
CA ASP A 471 -17.68 19.57 13.10
C ASP A 471 -16.24 19.01 13.21
N LYS A 472 -15.27 19.91 13.09
CA LYS A 472 -13.85 19.58 13.29
C LYS A 472 -13.52 19.67 14.78
N GLY A 473 -12.89 18.63 15.30
CA GLY A 473 -12.42 18.59 16.68
C GLY A 473 -11.26 19.56 16.91
N PHE A 474 -11.16 20.09 18.12
CA PHE A 474 -10.01 20.90 18.54
C PHE A 474 -8.84 20.00 18.93
N LEU A 475 -7.68 20.29 18.37
CA LEU A 475 -6.41 19.62 18.68
C LEU A 475 -5.55 20.52 19.57
N HIS A 476 -4.80 19.92 20.47
CA HIS A 476 -3.71 20.62 21.14
C HIS A 476 -2.54 20.83 20.17
N ILE A 477 -1.67 21.81 20.45
CA ILE A 477 -0.55 22.16 19.56
C ILE A 477 0.39 20.97 19.30
N ASP A 478 0.59 20.13 20.30
CA ASP A 478 1.41 18.92 20.24
C ASP A 478 0.77 17.75 19.46
N GLU A 479 -0.54 17.83 19.18
CA GLU A 479 -1.29 16.84 18.41
C GLU A 479 -1.34 17.15 16.91
N TYR A 480 -0.94 18.36 16.51
CA TYR A 480 -0.86 18.69 15.09
C TYR A 480 0.26 17.91 14.40
N PRO A 481 0.02 17.47 13.14
CA PRO A 481 1.10 16.89 12.35
C PRO A 481 2.25 17.88 12.17
N PRO A 482 3.45 17.41 11.83
CA PRO A 482 4.62 18.28 11.61
C PRO A 482 4.36 19.43 10.62
N ASP A 483 3.50 19.19 9.62
CA ASP A 483 2.94 20.23 8.75
C ASP A 483 1.46 20.43 9.11
N ALA A 484 1.18 21.42 9.91
CA ALA A 484 -0.17 21.75 10.37
C ALA A 484 -1.12 22.12 9.20
N ASN A 485 -0.59 22.59 8.06
CA ASN A 485 -1.39 22.93 6.89
C ASN A 485 -1.84 21.67 6.10
N GLN A 486 -1.21 20.54 6.34
CA GLN A 486 -1.48 19.31 5.60
C GLN A 486 -2.86 18.71 5.92
N GLY A 487 -3.40 18.93 7.12
CA GLY A 487 -4.66 18.34 7.57
C GLY A 487 -4.56 16.84 7.88
N PHE A 488 -5.72 16.20 8.02
CA PHE A 488 -5.85 14.78 8.32
C PHE A 488 -6.72 14.07 7.28
N ASP A 489 -6.45 12.77 7.07
CA ASP A 489 -7.19 11.96 6.12
C ASP A 489 -8.32 11.17 6.80
N ILE A 490 -9.48 11.14 6.14
CA ILE A 490 -10.55 10.20 6.44
C ILE A 490 -10.36 9.00 5.51
N PRO A 491 -10.22 7.77 6.04
CA PRO A 491 -10.07 6.56 5.24
C PRO A 491 -11.19 6.39 4.22
N SER A 492 -10.91 5.70 3.11
CA SER A 492 -11.89 5.35 2.09
C SER A 492 -13.10 4.65 2.71
N ALA A 493 -14.30 4.97 2.25
CA ALA A 493 -15.48 4.17 2.56
C ALA A 493 -15.47 2.90 1.71
N LEU A 494 -15.81 1.79 2.32
CA LEU A 494 -16.07 0.54 1.62
C LEU A 494 -17.57 0.47 1.26
N VAL A 495 -17.84 0.26 -0.01
CA VAL A 495 -19.20 0.02 -0.53
C VAL A 495 -19.26 -1.40 -1.07
N SER A 496 -20.20 -2.19 -0.59
CA SER A 496 -20.44 -3.57 -1.02
C SER A 496 -21.83 -3.69 -1.62
N PHE A 497 -21.95 -4.51 -2.67
CA PHE A 497 -23.21 -4.75 -3.38
C PHE A 497 -23.61 -6.23 -3.21
N PRO A 498 -24.36 -6.61 -2.16
CA PRO A 498 -24.65 -8.00 -1.80
C PRO A 498 -25.44 -8.76 -2.87
N ASP A 499 -26.21 -8.05 -3.71
CA ASP A 499 -27.01 -8.64 -4.76
C ASP A 499 -26.19 -9.03 -6.00
N PHE A 500 -24.87 -8.73 -6.01
CA PHE A 500 -23.98 -8.98 -7.12
C PHE A 500 -22.78 -9.80 -6.68
N ASN A 501 -22.59 -10.93 -7.35
CA ASN A 501 -21.43 -11.80 -7.16
C ASN A 501 -20.42 -11.61 -8.29
N SER A 502 -19.15 -11.65 -7.94
CA SER A 502 -18.03 -11.45 -8.86
C SER A 502 -17.40 -12.75 -9.38
N SER A 503 -18.01 -13.91 -9.09
CA SER A 503 -17.41 -15.21 -9.46
C SER A 503 -17.37 -15.43 -10.98
N ARG A 504 -16.31 -16.08 -11.44
CA ARG A 504 -16.14 -16.58 -12.81
C ARG A 504 -15.79 -18.06 -12.79
N LYS A 505 -16.47 -18.85 -13.61
CA LYS A 505 -16.25 -20.29 -13.68
C LYS A 505 -15.55 -20.64 -14.99
N TYR A 506 -14.41 -21.27 -14.88
CA TYR A 506 -13.69 -21.88 -15.99
C TYR A 506 -13.84 -23.40 -15.93
N PRO A 507 -13.66 -24.13 -17.06
CA PRO A 507 -13.67 -25.59 -17.04
C PRO A 507 -12.70 -26.14 -15.99
N GLU A 508 -13.09 -27.21 -15.31
CA GLU A 508 -12.23 -27.84 -14.32
C GLU A 508 -10.94 -28.33 -14.97
N MET A 509 -9.84 -28.00 -14.31
CA MET A 509 -8.52 -28.52 -14.64
C MET A 509 -8.38 -29.91 -14.03
N ASP A 510 -7.40 -30.66 -14.52
CA ASP A 510 -7.02 -31.96 -13.97
C ASP A 510 -6.87 -31.84 -12.43
N PRO A 511 -7.48 -32.70 -11.61
CA PRO A 511 -7.43 -32.62 -10.15
C PRO A 511 -6.01 -32.56 -9.56
N MET A 512 -5.02 -33.02 -10.32
CA MET A 512 -3.61 -32.97 -9.95
C MET A 512 -2.98 -31.57 -10.03
N PHE A 513 -3.61 -30.60 -10.73
CA PHE A 513 -3.02 -29.27 -11.02
C PHE A 513 -4.04 -28.15 -10.82
N VAL A 514 -4.52 -28.01 -9.60
CA VAL A 514 -5.44 -26.94 -9.24
C VAL A 514 -4.70 -25.60 -9.29
N SER A 515 -5.26 -24.61 -9.98
CA SER A 515 -4.74 -23.24 -10.01
C SER A 515 -5.35 -22.42 -8.86
N PRO A 516 -4.55 -21.95 -7.90
CA PRO A 516 -5.05 -21.12 -6.81
C PRO A 516 -5.75 -19.83 -7.28
N LEU A 517 -5.27 -19.23 -8.37
CA LEU A 517 -5.91 -18.06 -8.96
C LEU A 517 -7.33 -18.38 -9.49
N LEU A 518 -7.48 -19.53 -10.16
CA LEU A 518 -8.78 -19.95 -10.68
C LEU A 518 -9.73 -20.40 -9.57
N GLU A 519 -9.20 -20.94 -8.46
CA GLU A 519 -10.00 -21.21 -7.26
C GLU A 519 -10.56 -19.91 -6.69
N ASN A 520 -9.73 -18.90 -6.52
CA ASN A 520 -10.17 -17.58 -6.04
C ASN A 520 -11.24 -16.96 -6.98
N PHE A 521 -11.19 -17.25 -8.28
CA PHE A 521 -12.20 -16.78 -9.23
C PHE A 521 -13.53 -17.53 -9.12
N LYS A 522 -13.53 -18.76 -8.62
CA LYS A 522 -14.75 -19.54 -8.36
C LYS A 522 -15.47 -19.10 -7.09
N GLU A 523 -14.76 -18.45 -6.15
CA GLU A 523 -15.37 -17.97 -4.91
C GLU A 523 -16.42 -16.90 -5.21
N ASP A 524 -17.61 -17.07 -4.61
CA ASP A 524 -18.69 -16.10 -4.70
C ASP A 524 -18.41 -14.89 -3.79
N ASN A 525 -17.52 -14.01 -4.27
CA ASN A 525 -17.19 -12.77 -3.58
C ASN A 525 -18.21 -11.68 -3.92
N VAL A 526 -18.66 -10.97 -2.90
CA VAL A 526 -19.51 -9.78 -3.07
C VAL A 526 -18.72 -8.71 -3.81
N VAL A 527 -19.36 -8.04 -4.77
CA VAL A 527 -18.77 -6.90 -5.47
C VAL A 527 -18.54 -5.75 -4.48
N LYS A 528 -17.30 -5.24 -4.44
CA LYS A 528 -16.86 -4.19 -3.50
C LYS A 528 -16.21 -3.03 -4.27
N SER A 529 -16.38 -1.83 -3.74
CA SER A 529 -15.73 -0.61 -4.24
C SER A 529 -15.24 0.24 -3.08
N TYR A 530 -14.05 0.83 -3.21
CA TYR A 530 -13.52 1.81 -2.27
C TYR A 530 -13.64 3.22 -2.86
N THR A 531 -14.12 4.14 -2.03
CA THR A 531 -14.24 5.55 -2.41
C THR A 531 -12.90 6.29 -2.28
N GLU A 532 -12.90 7.59 -2.56
CA GLU A 532 -11.75 8.47 -2.34
C GLU A 532 -11.40 8.56 -0.84
N VAL A 533 -10.11 8.73 -0.55
CA VAL A 533 -9.64 9.27 0.74
C VAL A 533 -9.96 10.76 0.76
N LEU A 534 -10.48 11.27 1.88
CA LEU A 534 -10.76 12.69 2.04
C LEU A 534 -9.72 13.34 2.93
N LEU A 535 -9.18 14.45 2.47
CA LEU A 535 -8.28 15.30 3.25
C LEU A 535 -9.11 16.41 3.93
N VAL A 536 -9.18 16.37 5.25
CA VAL A 536 -9.84 17.40 6.05
C VAL A 536 -8.80 18.42 6.50
N PRO A 537 -8.86 19.66 5.99
CA PRO A 537 -8.01 20.74 6.51
C PRO A 537 -8.48 21.08 7.92
N LEU A 538 -7.57 21.07 8.88
CA LEU A 538 -7.87 21.47 10.25
C LEU A 538 -7.74 22.98 10.40
N THR A 539 -8.41 23.53 11.42
CA THR A 539 -8.17 24.89 11.88
C THR A 539 -6.75 24.98 12.38
N THR A 540 -5.90 25.66 11.63
CA THR A 540 -4.55 25.95 12.08
C THR A 540 -4.58 27.18 12.99
N PRO A 541 -3.98 27.13 14.17
CA PRO A 541 -3.71 28.34 14.93
C PRO A 541 -2.92 29.33 14.07
N ASP A 542 -3.13 30.61 14.29
CA ASP A 542 -2.28 31.60 13.63
C ASP A 542 -0.85 31.50 14.19
N PHE A 543 -0.01 30.76 13.50
CA PHE A 543 1.42 30.60 13.85
C PHE A 543 2.30 31.81 13.44
N SER A 544 1.73 32.83 12.80
CA SER A 544 2.48 33.97 12.34
C SER A 544 3.09 34.73 13.51
N MET A 545 2.35 34.93 14.59
CA MET A 545 2.84 35.61 15.80
C MET A 545 3.93 34.82 16.56
N PRO A 546 3.72 33.55 16.93
CA PRO A 546 4.75 32.72 17.52
C PRO A 546 5.99 32.60 16.64
N TYR A 547 5.83 32.41 15.34
CA TYR A 547 6.94 32.31 14.39
C TYR A 547 7.76 33.60 14.36
N ASN A 548 7.12 34.75 14.28
CA ASN A 548 7.78 36.07 14.31
C ASN A 548 8.53 36.30 15.63
N VAL A 549 7.92 35.95 16.77
CA VAL A 549 8.55 36.02 18.08
C VAL A 549 9.79 35.13 18.16
N ILE A 550 9.68 33.87 17.72
CA ILE A 550 10.78 32.90 17.69
C ILE A 550 11.90 33.42 16.78
N THR A 551 11.59 33.87 15.57
CA THR A 551 12.56 34.38 14.60
C THR A 551 13.27 35.63 15.17
N PHE A 552 12.53 36.55 15.76
CA PHE A 552 13.08 37.73 16.37
C PHE A 552 13.98 37.39 17.57
N THR A 553 13.51 36.50 18.44
CA THR A 553 14.28 36.05 19.61
C THR A 553 15.56 35.33 19.21
N CYS A 554 15.49 34.42 18.25
CA CYS A 554 16.66 33.73 17.71
C CYS A 554 17.65 34.70 17.08
N THR A 555 17.18 35.72 16.36
CA THR A 555 18.03 36.74 15.75
C THR A 555 18.75 37.57 16.81
N VAL A 556 18.02 38.01 17.85
CA VAL A 556 18.59 38.76 18.97
C VAL A 556 19.61 37.91 19.73
N LEU A 557 19.27 36.66 20.04
CA LEU A 557 20.19 35.73 20.69
C LEU A 557 21.44 35.47 19.85
N ALA A 558 21.29 35.27 18.54
CA ALA A 558 22.43 35.06 17.63
C ALA A 558 23.35 36.28 17.60
N LEU A 559 22.80 37.50 17.56
CA LEU A 559 23.58 38.74 17.63
C LEU A 559 24.26 38.90 18.98
N TYR A 560 23.57 38.61 20.08
CA TYR A 560 24.13 38.70 21.43
C TYR A 560 25.25 37.68 21.63
N PHE A 561 24.99 36.41 21.38
CA PHE A 561 25.99 35.34 21.54
C PHE A 561 27.12 35.47 20.54
N GLY A 562 26.83 35.86 19.30
CA GLY A 562 27.85 36.12 18.29
C GLY A 562 28.81 37.23 18.69
N SER A 563 28.29 38.34 19.24
CA SER A 563 29.10 39.43 19.72
C SER A 563 29.88 39.04 20.98
N LEU A 564 29.26 38.30 21.91
CA LEU A 564 29.89 37.81 23.13
C LEU A 564 31.03 36.83 22.83
N LEU A 565 30.78 35.85 21.97
CA LEU A 565 31.81 34.90 21.54
C LEU A 565 32.97 35.59 20.82
N ASN A 566 32.67 36.59 20.00
CA ASN A 566 33.71 37.37 19.32
C ASN A 566 34.55 38.19 20.30
N ALA A 567 33.91 38.78 21.34
CA ALA A 567 34.61 39.49 22.41
C ALA A 567 35.47 38.55 23.26
N LEU A 568 34.93 37.36 23.62
CA LEU A 568 35.68 36.35 24.37
C LEU A 568 36.86 35.82 23.55
N ARG A 569 36.65 35.52 22.28
CA ARG A 569 37.71 35.03 21.38
C ARG A 569 38.82 36.08 21.22
N ARG A 570 38.45 37.35 21.14
CA ARG A 570 39.42 38.44 21.09
C ARG A 570 40.21 38.54 22.39
N ARG A 571 39.55 38.46 23.57
CA ARG A 571 40.23 38.44 24.87
C ARG A 571 41.16 37.25 25.03
N ILE A 572 40.74 36.06 24.66
CA ILE A 572 41.59 34.84 24.69
C ILE A 572 42.80 35.03 23.77
N GLY A 573 42.62 35.58 22.58
CA GLY A 573 43.71 35.84 21.64
C GLY A 573 44.69 36.90 22.17
N GLU A 574 44.20 37.95 22.87
CA GLU A 574 45.04 38.96 23.53
C GLU A 574 45.80 38.34 24.71
N GLU A 575 45.16 37.46 25.50
CA GLU A 575 45.78 36.76 26.62
C GLU A 575 46.84 35.74 26.14
N GLU A 576 46.57 34.97 25.08
CA GLU A 576 47.56 34.11 24.43
C GLU A 576 48.74 34.90 23.88
N CYS A 577 48.50 36.06 23.29
CA CYS A 577 49.55 36.91 22.79
C CYS A 577 50.41 37.48 23.95
N ARG A 578 49.78 37.83 25.08
CA ARG A 578 50.49 38.27 26.34
C ARG A 578 51.31 37.10 26.91
N LEU A 579 50.72 35.89 26.99
CA LEU A 579 51.43 34.71 27.50
C LEU A 579 52.60 34.34 26.58
N ARG A 580 52.43 34.42 25.26
CA ARG A 580 53.55 34.22 24.32
C ARG A 580 54.63 35.26 24.46
N LYS A 581 54.27 36.53 24.63
CA LYS A 581 55.24 37.59 24.90
C LYS A 581 55.92 37.44 26.28
N ALA A 582 55.20 36.94 27.29
CA ALA A 582 55.78 36.65 28.62
C ALA A 582 56.66 35.35 28.60
N ALA A 583 56.30 34.37 27.77
CA ALA A 583 57.07 33.14 27.61
C ALA A 583 58.39 33.35 26.83
N VAL A 584 58.45 34.38 26.02
CA VAL A 584 59.69 34.85 25.41
C VAL A 584 60.46 35.74 26.45
N LYS A 585 60.87 35.11 27.55
CA LYS A 585 61.89 35.69 28.38
C LYS A 585 63.19 35.82 27.53
N PRO A 586 63.74 36.99 27.36
CA PRO A 586 65.03 37.08 26.69
C PRO A 586 66.01 36.21 27.46
N ALA A 587 66.54 35.24 26.79
CA ALA A 587 67.56 34.39 27.37
C ALA A 587 68.67 35.29 27.85
N LEU A 588 68.87 35.35 29.16
CA LEU A 588 69.89 36.21 29.81
C LEU A 588 71.29 35.96 29.21
N ILE A 589 71.54 34.82 28.67
CA ILE A 589 72.82 34.38 28.08
C ILE A 589 73.18 35.21 26.83
N PRO A 590 72.32 35.39 25.78
CA PRO A 590 72.69 36.22 24.64
C PRO A 590 72.80 37.71 24.98
N LEU A 591 72.03 38.20 25.96
CA LEU A 591 72.10 39.57 26.40
C LEU A 591 73.41 39.89 27.17
N LEU A 592 73.89 38.94 27.95
CA LEU A 592 75.19 39.00 28.61
C LEU A 592 76.34 38.84 27.57
N LEU A 593 76.20 38.00 26.58
CA LEU A 593 77.20 37.84 25.51
C LEU A 593 77.25 39.09 24.59
N ALA A 594 76.11 39.74 24.31
CA ALA A 594 76.03 40.96 23.54
C ALA A 594 76.70 42.14 24.31
N ARG A 595 76.52 42.16 25.62
CA ARG A 595 77.19 43.19 26.51
C ARG A 595 78.67 42.96 26.58
N LEU A 596 79.16 41.71 26.55
CA LEU A 596 80.59 41.40 26.55
C LEU A 596 81.25 41.68 25.19
N ARG A 597 80.48 41.77 24.10
CA ARG A 597 80.96 42.05 22.72
C ARG A 597 80.89 43.57 22.37
N GLY A 598 80.48 44.47 23.31
CA GLY A 598 80.54 45.91 23.11
C GLY A 598 79.55 46.46 22.08
N HIS A 599 78.53 45.76 21.71
CA HIS A 599 77.47 46.31 20.87
C HIS A 599 76.40 47.02 21.74
N LYS A 600 76.26 48.34 21.52
CA LYS A 600 75.15 49.13 22.05
C LYS A 600 73.88 48.63 21.40
N VAL A 601 72.95 48.13 22.21
CA VAL A 601 71.57 47.80 21.79
C VAL A 601 70.79 49.09 21.99
N ASP A 602 70.39 49.71 20.89
CA ASP A 602 69.47 50.85 20.93
C ASP A 602 68.08 50.33 21.34
N PRO A 603 67.41 51.06 22.25
CA PRO A 603 66.05 50.73 22.61
C PRO A 603 65.11 51.22 21.50
N SER A 604 64.92 50.44 20.46
CA SER A 604 63.99 50.74 19.40
C SER A 604 62.56 50.52 19.88
N GLU A 605 61.90 51.67 19.96
CA GLU A 605 60.50 51.87 19.59
C GLU A 605 59.44 50.94 20.17
N SER A 606 58.92 51.36 21.32
CA SER A 606 57.54 51.03 21.68
C SER A 606 56.59 51.87 20.81
N GLU A 607 56.24 51.39 19.65
CA GLU A 607 55.09 51.93 18.93
C GLU A 607 53.81 51.74 19.74
N SER A 608 53.41 52.83 20.36
CA SER A 608 52.07 53.03 20.87
C SER A 608 51.09 53.10 19.70
N SER A 609 50.45 52.02 19.40
CA SER A 609 49.28 52.03 18.50
C SER A 609 48.18 52.90 19.12
N PRO A 610 47.64 53.87 18.36
CA PRO A 610 46.56 54.72 18.88
C PRO A 610 45.33 53.83 19.13
N ALA A 611 44.72 54.05 20.30
CA ALA A 611 43.43 53.45 20.64
C ALA A 611 42.40 53.76 19.53
N SER A 612 42.09 52.77 18.67
CA SER A 612 41.07 52.92 17.66
C SER A 612 39.70 53.19 18.32
N PRO A 613 38.88 54.09 17.79
CA PRO A 613 37.61 54.50 18.40
C PRO A 613 36.56 53.41 18.17
N VAL A 614 36.72 52.28 18.86
CA VAL A 614 35.78 51.17 18.83
C VAL A 614 34.42 51.55 19.42
N GLY A 615 34.42 52.49 20.38
CA GLY A 615 33.20 53.00 21.03
C GLY A 615 32.28 53.79 20.09
N LEU A 616 32.82 54.56 19.17
CA LEU A 616 31.99 55.36 18.26
C LEU A 616 31.33 54.53 17.17
N LYS A 617 32.01 53.55 16.64
CA LYS A 617 31.44 52.60 15.63
C LYS A 617 30.37 51.67 16.24
N LEU A 618 30.50 51.32 17.51
CA LEU A 618 29.49 50.54 18.23
C LEU A 618 28.24 51.37 18.52
N LEU A 619 28.44 52.62 18.99
CA LEU A 619 27.35 53.56 19.23
C LEU A 619 26.57 53.90 17.95
N VAL A 620 27.25 54.09 16.82
CA VAL A 620 26.61 54.32 15.52
C VAL A 620 25.78 53.09 15.07
N LYS A 621 26.28 51.87 15.27
CA LYS A 621 25.52 50.64 14.95
C LYS A 621 24.30 50.45 15.85
N VAL A 622 24.42 50.72 17.15
CA VAL A 622 23.29 50.66 18.10
C VAL A 622 22.24 51.73 17.78
N ALA A 623 22.67 52.95 17.45
CA ALA A 623 21.77 54.01 17.02
C ALA A 623 21.05 53.68 15.72
N LEU A 624 21.71 53.02 14.76
CA LEU A 624 21.13 52.62 13.49
C LEU A 624 20.08 51.51 13.68
N VAL A 625 20.34 50.53 14.56
CA VAL A 625 19.39 49.51 14.93
C VAL A 625 18.18 50.09 15.66
N ALA A 626 18.38 51.03 16.56
CA ALA A 626 17.30 51.74 17.25
C ALA A 626 16.43 52.55 16.28
N ILE A 627 17.04 53.25 15.31
CA ILE A 627 16.32 54.00 14.27
C ILE A 627 15.48 53.04 13.39
N VAL A 628 16.05 51.90 12.99
CA VAL A 628 15.32 50.87 12.20
C VAL A 628 14.16 50.31 13.01
N ALA A 629 14.33 50.04 14.30
CA ALA A 629 13.24 49.54 15.16
C ALA A 629 12.12 50.58 15.34
N VAL A 630 12.46 51.87 15.48
CA VAL A 630 11.48 52.96 15.59
C VAL A 630 10.74 53.17 14.27
N VAL A 631 11.44 53.12 13.12
CA VAL A 631 10.81 53.21 11.78
C VAL A 631 9.89 52.03 11.55
N PHE A 632 10.30 50.82 11.95
CA PHE A 632 9.45 49.62 11.82
C PHE A 632 8.20 49.70 12.71
N HIS A 633 8.35 50.23 13.93
CA HIS A 633 7.20 50.45 14.82
C HIS A 633 6.25 51.51 14.26
N TYR A 634 6.75 52.55 13.62
CA TYR A 634 5.92 53.57 13.00
C TYR A 634 5.18 53.08 11.74
N LEU A 635 5.84 52.25 10.94
CA LEU A 635 5.25 51.64 9.75
C LEU A 635 4.25 50.49 10.09
N SER A 636 4.38 49.88 11.26
CA SER A 636 3.45 48.85 11.75
C SER A 636 2.18 49.43 12.40
N ASN A 637 2.19 50.71 12.78
CA ASN A 637 1.04 51.41 13.40
C ASN A 637 0.34 52.41 12.45
N SER A 638 0.76 52.45 11.19
CA SER A 638 0.11 53.16 10.09
C SER A 638 -0.56 52.15 9.17
#